data_98d47881a65c32e98d47c31e82b88e53
#
_entry.id   98d47881a65c32e98d47c31e82b88e53
#
_cell.length_a   1.000
_cell.length_b   1.000
_cell.length_c   1.000
_cell.angle_alpha   90.00
_cell.angle_beta   90.00
_cell.angle_gamma   90.00
#
_symmetry.space_group_name_H-M   'P 1'
#
loop_
_entity.id
_entity.type
_entity.pdbx_description
1 polymer ?
#
loop_
_entity_poly.entity_id
_entity_poly.type
_entity_poly.pdbx_seq_one_letter_code
_entity_poly.pdbx_strand_id
1 'polypeptide(L)'
;TAYDNDVAGMTQVGLMTTDRVGGVIFNAIKGETVNYNGTDYLYTGVADLSVNYDEKSDTTTYRATIRRDVAFSDGHIMDIDDVIFTYYVYCDPSYTGSTTLSSYNILGLRNYQTQTTDEVYDKYVEMANAIYAAGEDHEWSASDTWTKEQQDGFWALVNSEWKADVDAIVKYVTAKYLAYADLGYFTFSSAEIAASEGLQVAYGMRMWGFAKPDGKTITTAVTGKKFDLAAGEYPTVDDYFAEVKAAYGEPQAYCDAGESPNSVDVLGNAKTKFILQYGSKDEAMGKEGIKSISGIKRINNRTVEVVTKGYEAPAIYAILGVTVTPMHYYGDESLYDYKNGSYGFPFGDLSKVQSKTSNPMGAGPYKFVKYEDKVVYFEANEYYYKGCPKVKYVQFKEIGESDKISSVASGAADVANPSGSKVKFNEIRSLNSNGQLDGDKITTNSVNNLGYGYIGINADTVRVGNDSASTASKNLRKGFATLLAVYRDVSVNSYYGDAASVINYPISNTSWAAPQKSDADYKVAFSVDVDGKAIYTADMDAEAKYAAALNAAIGYFKAAGFTWKDSTKMFTAAPDGASLTYEALIPGDGQGDHPNFQVLTNTSEALKKIGITLEVNDLADSSVLWERLDAGTQELWTAAWGSTIDPDMYQVYHSSGIVGLGGSDSNHYHIADAELDNLIVEARKSDDQTYRKSVYKACLDIIIDWAVEVPSYQRQNIVVFSTERVNIDTVTPDITTFWGWMNDIELLEVYEAK
;
A
#
# COMPACT_ATOMS: atom_id res chain seq x y z
N THR A 1 -1.54 7.12 5.57
CA THR A 1 -2.80 6.42 5.87
C THR A 1 -3.95 7.00 5.05
N ALA A 2 -5.12 6.33 5.03
CA ALA A 2 -6.31 6.86 4.37
C ALA A 2 -6.74 8.21 4.97
N TYR A 3 -6.64 8.35 6.28
CA TYR A 3 -6.98 9.61 6.97
C TYR A 3 -6.01 10.76 6.62
N ASP A 4 -4.73 10.48 6.43
CA ASP A 4 -3.77 11.49 5.98
C ASP A 4 -4.11 12.01 4.58
N ASN A 5 -4.59 11.14 3.69
CA ASN A 5 -5.04 11.52 2.36
C ASN A 5 -6.30 12.43 2.41
N ASP A 6 -7.23 12.15 3.33
CA ASP A 6 -8.41 13.00 3.54
C ASP A 6 -8.00 14.40 4.02
N VAL A 7 -7.06 14.48 4.96
CA VAL A 7 -6.51 15.74 5.46
C VAL A 7 -5.79 16.51 4.36
N ALA A 8 -4.90 15.84 3.60
CA ALA A 8 -4.17 16.45 2.49
C ALA A 8 -5.12 16.93 1.38
N GLY A 9 -6.17 16.16 1.07
CA GLY A 9 -7.19 16.47 0.07
C GLY A 9 -7.92 17.79 0.30
N MET A 10 -8.00 18.27 1.54
CA MET A 10 -8.64 19.56 1.86
C MET A 10 -7.98 20.76 1.18
N THR A 11 -6.67 20.69 0.92
CA THR A 11 -5.91 21.81 0.32
C THR A 11 -5.59 21.58 -1.16
N GLN A 12 -5.88 20.42 -1.71
CA GLN A 12 -5.36 19.99 -3.01
C GLN A 12 -6.47 19.80 -4.05
N VAL A 13 -6.08 19.89 -5.33
CA VAL A 13 -6.92 19.59 -6.48
C VAL A 13 -6.12 18.78 -7.50
N GLY A 14 -6.70 17.65 -7.92
CA GLY A 14 -6.12 16.82 -8.99
C GLY A 14 -6.62 17.21 -10.37
N LEU A 15 -5.91 16.80 -11.43
CA LEU A 15 -6.37 16.97 -12.81
C LEU A 15 -7.60 16.12 -13.12
N MET A 16 -7.65 14.91 -12.54
CA MET A 16 -8.72 13.94 -12.77
C MET A 16 -9.90 14.17 -11.82
N THR A 17 -11.11 14.02 -12.37
CA THR A 17 -12.36 13.89 -11.63
C THR A 17 -12.94 12.51 -11.93
N THR A 18 -13.50 11.84 -10.94
CA THR A 18 -14.21 10.57 -11.10
C THR A 18 -15.67 10.69 -10.66
N ASP A 19 -16.50 9.79 -11.15
CA ASP A 19 -17.90 9.68 -10.73
C ASP A 19 -18.09 8.80 -9.47
N ARG A 20 -19.34 8.52 -9.09
CA ARG A 20 -19.68 7.72 -7.90
C ARG A 20 -19.30 6.24 -7.97
N VAL A 21 -18.93 5.75 -9.13
CA VAL A 21 -18.43 4.38 -9.34
C VAL A 21 -16.93 4.33 -9.68
N GLY A 22 -16.24 5.47 -9.63
CA GLY A 22 -14.82 5.58 -9.95
C GLY A 22 -14.53 5.74 -11.45
N GLY A 23 -15.55 5.90 -12.28
CA GLY A 23 -15.41 6.17 -13.71
C GLY A 23 -14.77 7.54 -13.95
N VAL A 24 -13.82 7.62 -14.90
CA VAL A 24 -13.15 8.87 -15.23
C VAL A 24 -14.06 9.81 -15.98
N ILE A 25 -14.15 11.06 -15.55
CA ILE A 25 -14.85 12.15 -16.23
C ILE A 25 -13.89 12.81 -17.21
N PHE A 26 -14.16 12.65 -18.51
CA PHE A 26 -13.26 13.14 -19.55
C PHE A 26 -13.50 14.61 -19.92
N ASN A 27 -14.74 15.11 -19.87
CA ASN A 27 -15.09 16.50 -20.22
C ASN A 27 -15.47 17.29 -18.96
N ALA A 28 -14.62 17.30 -17.96
CA ALA A 28 -14.91 17.83 -16.64
C ALA A 28 -14.99 19.37 -16.59
N ILE A 29 -14.39 20.11 -17.55
CA ILE A 29 -14.48 21.58 -17.58
C ILE A 29 -15.91 22.03 -17.84
N LYS A 30 -16.55 21.45 -18.85
CA LYS A 30 -17.97 21.68 -19.15
C LYS A 30 -18.88 20.92 -18.19
N GLY A 31 -18.42 19.79 -17.72
CA GLY A 31 -19.13 18.82 -16.92
C GLY A 31 -19.76 17.70 -17.73
N GLU A 32 -19.76 16.50 -17.16
CA GLU A 32 -20.47 15.34 -17.67
C GLU A 32 -21.57 14.93 -16.69
N THR A 33 -22.72 14.56 -17.22
CA THR A 33 -23.83 14.04 -16.45
C THR A 33 -23.80 12.52 -16.50
N VAL A 34 -23.72 11.87 -15.33
CA VAL A 34 -23.73 10.41 -15.21
C VAL A 34 -24.86 10.01 -14.27
N ASN A 35 -25.66 9.02 -14.68
CA ASN A 35 -26.74 8.47 -13.85
C ASN A 35 -26.19 7.53 -12.79
N TYR A 36 -26.62 7.72 -11.54
CA TYR A 36 -26.36 6.81 -10.44
C TYR A 36 -27.64 6.61 -9.63
N ASN A 37 -28.06 5.37 -9.41
CA ASN A 37 -29.29 5.00 -8.69
C ASN A 37 -30.56 5.72 -9.19
N GLY A 38 -30.65 6.02 -10.49
CA GLY A 38 -31.80 6.72 -11.09
C GLY A 38 -31.75 8.24 -10.96
N THR A 39 -30.69 8.81 -10.39
CA THR A 39 -30.44 10.25 -10.28
C THR A 39 -29.30 10.65 -11.21
N ASP A 40 -29.50 11.75 -11.96
CA ASP A 40 -28.49 12.31 -12.85
C ASP A 40 -27.62 13.30 -12.07
N TYR A 41 -26.31 13.02 -11.99
CA TYR A 41 -25.31 13.86 -11.33
C TYR A 41 -24.39 14.52 -12.35
N LEU A 42 -24.20 15.83 -12.23
CA LEU A 42 -23.24 16.59 -13.01
C LEU A 42 -21.88 16.61 -12.30
N TYR A 43 -20.86 16.09 -12.95
CA TYR A 43 -19.48 16.10 -12.45
C TYR A 43 -18.66 17.15 -13.17
N THR A 44 -18.02 18.04 -12.42
CA THR A 44 -17.14 19.08 -12.95
C THR A 44 -15.75 18.98 -12.29
N GLY A 45 -14.73 19.42 -13.00
CA GLY A 45 -13.35 19.38 -12.55
C GLY A 45 -12.48 20.45 -13.19
N VAL A 46 -11.18 20.35 -12.92
CA VAL A 46 -10.19 21.35 -13.37
C VAL A 46 -9.67 21.11 -14.78
N ALA A 47 -9.80 19.90 -15.32
CA ALA A 47 -9.27 19.57 -16.64
C ALA A 47 -10.17 18.63 -17.44
N ASP A 48 -10.19 18.82 -18.75
CA ASP A 48 -10.62 17.80 -19.70
C ASP A 48 -9.48 16.86 -20.00
N LEU A 49 -9.77 15.56 -20.08
CA LEU A 49 -8.79 14.49 -20.24
C LEU A 49 -9.02 13.72 -21.54
N SER A 50 -7.95 13.14 -22.10
CA SER A 50 -8.08 12.14 -23.16
C SER A 50 -6.91 11.17 -23.14
N VAL A 51 -7.18 9.93 -23.59
CA VAL A 51 -6.18 8.86 -23.74
C VAL A 51 -6.28 8.33 -25.16
N ASN A 52 -5.16 8.19 -25.83
CA ASN A 52 -5.09 7.66 -27.18
C ASN A 52 -3.90 6.70 -27.33
N TYR A 53 -4.18 5.45 -27.65
CA TYR A 53 -3.18 4.44 -27.96
C TYR A 53 -2.98 4.34 -29.48
N ASP A 54 -1.75 4.46 -29.92
CA ASP A 54 -1.34 4.24 -31.31
C ASP A 54 -0.58 2.91 -31.40
N GLU A 55 -1.23 1.89 -31.96
CA GLU A 55 -0.66 0.55 -32.17
C GLU A 55 0.59 0.55 -33.05
N LYS A 56 0.71 1.50 -33.99
CA LYS A 56 1.86 1.51 -34.94
C LYS A 56 3.15 1.92 -34.28
N SER A 57 3.08 2.91 -33.40
CA SER A 57 4.23 3.38 -32.62
C SER A 57 4.34 2.64 -31.29
N ASP A 58 3.30 1.88 -30.90
CA ASP A 58 3.14 1.25 -29.61
C ASP A 58 3.34 2.28 -28.49
N THR A 59 2.59 3.39 -28.58
CA THR A 59 2.64 4.47 -27.60
C THR A 59 1.26 4.92 -27.17
N THR A 60 1.12 5.28 -25.91
CA THR A 60 -0.11 5.87 -25.36
C THR A 60 0.13 7.33 -25.03
N THR A 61 -0.74 8.20 -25.52
CA THR A 61 -0.74 9.64 -25.23
C THR A 61 -1.87 9.95 -24.23
N TYR A 62 -1.48 10.44 -23.07
CA TYR A 62 -2.37 10.96 -22.03
C TYR A 62 -2.34 12.48 -22.11
N ARG A 63 -3.52 13.11 -22.25
CA ARG A 63 -3.62 14.57 -22.43
C ARG A 63 -4.52 15.15 -21.36
N ALA A 64 -4.08 16.26 -20.77
CA ALA A 64 -4.91 17.09 -19.90
C ALA A 64 -4.95 18.52 -20.43
N THR A 65 -6.15 19.09 -20.53
CA THR A 65 -6.39 20.50 -20.87
C THR A 65 -7.06 21.18 -19.71
N ILE A 66 -6.38 22.10 -19.03
CA ILE A 66 -6.87 22.76 -17.83
C ILE A 66 -7.83 23.92 -18.15
N ARG A 67 -8.73 24.22 -17.23
CA ARG A 67 -9.58 25.43 -17.27
C ARG A 67 -8.74 26.66 -16.90
N ARG A 68 -9.31 27.86 -17.08
CA ARG A 68 -8.56 29.14 -16.92
C ARG A 68 -8.87 29.88 -15.61
N ASP A 69 -9.86 29.43 -14.88
CA ASP A 69 -10.46 30.12 -13.74
C ASP A 69 -10.22 29.38 -12.42
N VAL A 70 -9.23 28.51 -12.36
CA VAL A 70 -8.78 27.88 -11.11
C VAL A 70 -7.69 28.73 -10.49
N ALA A 71 -7.86 29.08 -9.23
CA ALA A 71 -6.83 29.78 -8.46
C ALA A 71 -6.39 28.95 -7.26
N PHE A 72 -5.14 29.07 -6.90
CA PHE A 72 -4.64 28.58 -5.62
C PHE A 72 -5.18 29.39 -4.45
N SER A 73 -5.00 28.92 -3.24
CA SER A 73 -5.59 29.51 -2.04
C SER A 73 -5.04 30.90 -1.67
N ASP A 74 -3.98 31.36 -2.33
CA ASP A 74 -3.44 32.71 -2.23
C ASP A 74 -3.93 33.66 -3.35
N GLY A 75 -4.77 33.14 -4.26
CA GLY A 75 -5.34 33.88 -5.39
C GLY A 75 -4.51 33.83 -6.68
N HIS A 76 -3.35 33.16 -6.69
CA HIS A 76 -2.56 32.96 -7.91
C HIS A 76 -3.29 32.01 -8.86
N ILE A 77 -3.40 32.37 -10.14
CA ILE A 77 -4.11 31.55 -11.14
C ILE A 77 -3.23 30.36 -11.54
N MET A 78 -3.79 29.16 -11.45
CA MET A 78 -3.17 27.93 -11.93
C MET A 78 -2.98 27.99 -13.45
N ASP A 79 -1.80 27.68 -13.90
CA ASP A 79 -1.50 27.59 -15.32
C ASP A 79 -0.83 26.25 -15.69
N ILE A 80 -0.50 26.06 -17.00
CA ILE A 80 0.08 24.81 -17.48
C ILE A 80 1.49 24.59 -16.96
N ASP A 81 2.17 25.65 -16.58
CA ASP A 81 3.56 25.57 -16.10
C ASP A 81 3.60 25.01 -14.66
N ASP A 82 2.54 25.22 -13.86
CA ASP A 82 2.35 24.51 -12.58
C ASP A 82 2.16 22.99 -12.78
N VAL A 83 1.44 22.60 -13.81
CA VAL A 83 1.24 21.19 -14.15
C VAL A 83 2.56 20.56 -14.63
N ILE A 84 3.30 21.22 -15.48
CA ILE A 84 4.64 20.78 -15.94
C ILE A 84 5.58 20.67 -14.73
N PHE A 85 5.63 21.68 -13.88
CA PHE A 85 6.41 21.67 -12.65
C PHE A 85 6.07 20.44 -11.79
N THR A 86 4.78 20.15 -11.62
CA THR A 86 4.30 18.99 -10.85
C THR A 86 4.85 17.67 -11.41
N TYR A 87 4.76 17.46 -12.72
CA TYR A 87 5.30 16.23 -13.31
C TYR A 87 6.82 16.11 -13.11
N TYR A 88 7.55 17.21 -13.29
CA TYR A 88 9.00 17.20 -13.12
C TYR A 88 9.44 16.99 -11.68
N VAL A 89 8.67 17.48 -10.70
CA VAL A 89 8.89 17.16 -9.28
C VAL A 89 8.76 15.66 -9.02
N TYR A 90 7.67 15.02 -9.52
CA TYR A 90 7.48 13.57 -9.33
C TYR A 90 8.49 12.70 -10.09
N CYS A 91 9.04 13.22 -11.17
CA CYS A 91 10.00 12.51 -12.03
C CYS A 91 11.46 12.79 -11.66
N ASP A 92 11.74 13.70 -10.75
CA ASP A 92 13.13 14.03 -10.36
C ASP A 92 13.76 12.87 -9.57
N PRO A 93 15.03 12.53 -9.82
CA PRO A 93 15.71 11.43 -9.11
C PRO A 93 15.84 11.63 -7.59
N SER A 94 15.70 12.87 -7.10
CA SER A 94 15.68 13.17 -5.66
C SER A 94 14.28 13.10 -5.02
N TYR A 95 13.24 12.75 -5.79
CA TYR A 95 11.89 12.60 -5.26
C TYR A 95 11.80 11.37 -4.33
N THR A 96 11.29 11.58 -3.12
CA THR A 96 11.22 10.57 -2.06
C THR A 96 9.79 10.10 -1.75
N GLY A 97 8.81 10.52 -2.53
CA GLY A 97 7.41 10.10 -2.38
C GLY A 97 7.07 8.84 -3.18
N SER A 98 5.79 8.69 -3.53
CA SER A 98 5.32 7.54 -4.30
C SER A 98 6.00 7.42 -5.67
N THR A 99 6.51 6.23 -5.97
CA THR A 99 7.13 5.90 -7.26
C THR A 99 6.11 5.46 -8.32
N THR A 100 4.83 5.48 -8.03
CA THR A 100 3.78 4.97 -8.92
C THR A 100 3.82 5.63 -10.31
N LEU A 101 3.99 6.95 -10.38
CA LEU A 101 4.08 7.65 -11.67
C LEU A 101 5.31 7.20 -12.46
N SER A 102 6.47 7.13 -11.82
CA SER A 102 7.73 6.77 -12.46
C SER A 102 7.87 5.28 -12.79
N SER A 103 6.98 4.43 -12.29
CA SER A 103 6.95 3.00 -12.64
C SER A 103 6.37 2.76 -14.05
N TYR A 104 5.59 3.70 -14.59
CA TYR A 104 5.13 3.63 -15.97
C TYR A 104 6.23 4.07 -16.94
N ASN A 105 6.28 3.43 -18.11
CA ASN A 105 7.34 3.66 -19.10
C ASN A 105 7.13 4.98 -19.87
N ILE A 106 7.25 6.11 -19.16
CA ILE A 106 7.19 7.45 -19.77
C ILE A 106 8.42 7.64 -20.65
N LEU A 107 8.21 8.02 -21.92
CA LEU A 107 9.30 8.16 -22.90
C LEU A 107 10.35 9.19 -22.42
N GLY A 108 11.59 8.74 -22.33
CA GLY A 108 12.74 9.57 -21.94
C GLY A 108 12.85 9.85 -20.43
N LEU A 109 11.97 9.29 -19.59
CA LEU A 109 12.07 9.47 -18.13
C LEU A 109 13.38 8.90 -17.58
N ARG A 110 13.71 7.65 -17.90
CA ARG A 110 14.97 7.01 -17.49
C ARG A 110 16.19 7.84 -17.92
N ASN A 111 16.19 8.30 -19.16
CA ASN A 111 17.28 9.12 -19.70
C ASN A 111 17.44 10.44 -18.94
N TYR A 112 16.32 11.09 -18.59
CA TYR A 112 16.32 12.31 -17.78
C TYR A 112 16.85 12.03 -16.37
N GLN A 113 16.36 11.00 -15.68
CA GLN A 113 16.78 10.67 -14.32
C GLN A 113 18.27 10.30 -14.22
N THR A 114 18.79 9.60 -15.20
CA THR A 114 20.20 9.16 -15.23
C THR A 114 21.12 10.10 -16.02
N GLN A 115 20.57 11.11 -16.69
CA GLN A 115 21.30 12.04 -17.54
C GLN A 115 22.13 11.32 -18.61
N THR A 116 21.58 10.23 -19.21
CA THR A 116 22.23 9.39 -20.20
C THR A 116 21.33 9.09 -21.39
N THR A 117 21.91 8.84 -22.58
CA THR A 117 21.20 8.18 -23.66
C THR A 117 21.01 6.69 -23.35
N ASP A 118 20.13 5.98 -24.07
CA ASP A 118 19.94 4.55 -23.87
C ASP A 118 21.23 3.75 -24.02
N GLU A 119 22.02 4.07 -25.06
CA GLU A 119 23.31 3.41 -25.35
C GLU A 119 24.32 3.62 -24.21
N VAL A 120 24.41 4.84 -23.69
CA VAL A 120 25.29 5.14 -22.55
C VAL A 120 24.77 4.49 -21.28
N TYR A 121 23.46 4.51 -21.05
CA TYR A 121 22.85 3.85 -19.91
C TYR A 121 23.21 2.36 -19.87
N ASP A 122 22.96 1.64 -20.96
CA ASP A 122 23.21 0.19 -21.04
C ASP A 122 24.70 -0.13 -20.80
N LYS A 123 25.61 0.68 -21.38
CA LYS A 123 27.05 0.56 -21.14
C LYS A 123 27.42 0.64 -19.65
N TYR A 124 26.81 1.59 -18.92
CA TYR A 124 27.14 1.79 -17.51
C TYR A 124 26.40 0.81 -16.58
N VAL A 125 25.26 0.27 -16.98
CA VAL A 125 24.61 -0.87 -16.30
C VAL A 125 25.51 -2.09 -16.36
N GLU A 126 26.03 -2.44 -17.56
CA GLU A 126 26.95 -3.56 -17.73
C GLU A 126 28.22 -3.37 -16.91
N MET A 127 28.76 -2.16 -16.89
CA MET A 127 29.95 -1.81 -16.10
C MET A 127 29.69 -1.96 -14.59
N ALA A 128 28.59 -1.41 -14.07
CA ALA A 128 28.23 -1.52 -12.66
C ALA A 128 28.05 -2.98 -12.23
N ASN A 129 27.38 -3.78 -13.07
CA ASN A 129 27.22 -5.22 -12.83
C ASN A 129 28.56 -5.96 -12.82
N ALA A 130 29.48 -5.61 -13.72
CA ALA A 130 30.81 -6.21 -13.78
C ALA A 130 31.66 -5.84 -12.56
N ILE A 131 31.63 -4.57 -12.12
CA ILE A 131 32.32 -4.13 -10.89
C ILE A 131 31.76 -4.86 -9.67
N TYR A 132 30.43 -4.97 -9.54
CA TYR A 132 29.79 -5.69 -8.44
C TYR A 132 30.17 -7.17 -8.43
N ALA A 133 30.13 -7.83 -9.57
CA ALA A 133 30.51 -9.24 -9.72
C ALA A 133 31.99 -9.50 -9.40
N ALA A 134 32.87 -8.53 -9.63
CA ALA A 134 34.29 -8.63 -9.26
C ALA A 134 34.51 -8.59 -7.74
N GLY A 135 33.60 -7.93 -6.99
CA GLY A 135 33.67 -7.81 -5.53
C GLY A 135 34.39 -6.54 -5.05
N GLU A 136 34.10 -6.15 -3.79
CA GLU A 136 34.68 -4.93 -3.20
C GLU A 136 36.22 -5.02 -3.06
N ASP A 137 36.73 -6.22 -2.75
CA ASP A 137 38.16 -6.47 -2.55
C ASP A 137 38.94 -6.74 -3.86
N HIS A 138 38.28 -6.53 -5.05
CA HIS A 138 38.92 -6.73 -6.33
C HIS A 138 40.12 -5.79 -6.53
N GLU A 139 41.32 -6.36 -6.78
CA GLU A 139 42.50 -5.56 -7.15
C GLU A 139 42.39 -5.12 -8.63
N TRP A 140 42.10 -3.85 -8.83
CA TRP A 140 42.01 -3.29 -10.17
C TRP A 140 43.26 -3.48 -11.01
N SER A 141 43.11 -3.81 -12.28
CA SER A 141 44.18 -3.96 -13.25
C SER A 141 43.81 -3.30 -14.61
N ALA A 142 44.82 -3.06 -15.44
CA ALA A 142 44.63 -2.48 -16.77
C ALA A 142 43.83 -3.40 -17.75
N SER A 143 43.51 -4.63 -17.37
CA SER A 143 42.67 -5.56 -18.12
C SER A 143 41.16 -5.38 -17.80
N ASP A 144 40.81 -4.65 -16.76
CA ASP A 144 39.41 -4.37 -16.41
C ASP A 144 38.80 -3.37 -17.41
N THR A 145 37.51 -3.54 -17.69
CA THR A 145 36.78 -2.68 -18.65
C THR A 145 36.32 -1.35 -18.04
N TRP A 146 36.71 -1.08 -16.80
CA TRP A 146 36.43 0.14 -16.03
C TRP A 146 37.73 0.70 -15.43
N THR A 147 37.69 1.95 -14.99
CA THR A 147 38.82 2.58 -14.31
C THR A 147 38.80 2.30 -12.82
N LYS A 148 39.99 2.44 -12.17
CA LYS A 148 40.05 2.36 -10.71
C LYS A 148 39.13 3.37 -10.02
N GLU A 149 39.02 4.59 -10.56
CA GLU A 149 38.13 5.64 -10.04
C GLU A 149 36.66 5.20 -10.10
N GLN A 150 36.24 4.55 -11.19
CA GLN A 150 34.89 4.01 -11.32
C GLN A 150 34.62 2.88 -10.34
N GLN A 151 35.57 1.97 -10.13
CA GLN A 151 35.46 0.91 -9.13
C GLN A 151 35.32 1.47 -7.72
N ASP A 152 36.26 2.33 -7.32
CA ASP A 152 36.26 2.96 -6.00
C ASP A 152 34.97 3.78 -5.79
N GLY A 153 34.52 4.51 -6.82
CA GLY A 153 33.30 5.30 -6.78
C GLY A 153 32.03 4.45 -6.68
N PHE A 154 31.97 3.32 -7.37
CA PHE A 154 30.84 2.40 -7.27
C PHE A 154 30.70 1.84 -5.85
N TRP A 155 31.79 1.32 -5.28
CA TRP A 155 31.76 0.76 -3.93
C TRP A 155 31.53 1.83 -2.86
N ALA A 156 32.02 3.06 -3.08
CA ALA A 156 31.68 4.18 -2.19
C ALA A 156 30.17 4.49 -2.20
N LEU A 157 29.52 4.43 -3.38
CA LEU A 157 28.06 4.60 -3.49
C LEU A 157 27.32 3.45 -2.82
N VAL A 158 27.70 2.20 -3.07
CA VAL A 158 27.09 1.03 -2.41
C VAL A 158 27.16 1.16 -0.89
N ASN A 159 28.34 1.46 -0.35
CA ASN A 159 28.53 1.60 1.10
C ASN A 159 27.77 2.82 1.66
N SER A 160 27.65 3.89 0.89
CA SER A 160 26.90 5.08 1.30
C SER A 160 25.39 4.81 1.38
N GLU A 161 24.82 4.15 0.36
CA GLU A 161 23.38 3.79 0.35
C GLU A 161 23.07 2.79 1.46
N TRP A 162 23.90 1.76 1.63
CA TRP A 162 23.70 0.76 2.67
C TRP A 162 23.80 1.36 4.07
N LYS A 163 24.81 2.20 4.31
CA LYS A 163 24.93 2.90 5.59
C LYS A 163 23.77 3.87 5.86
N ALA A 164 23.26 4.52 4.82
CA ALA A 164 22.08 5.39 4.96
C ALA A 164 20.83 4.60 5.37
N ASP A 165 20.68 3.37 4.86
CA ASP A 165 19.60 2.49 5.24
C ASP A 165 19.76 1.94 6.67
N VAL A 166 20.99 1.63 7.10
CA VAL A 166 21.29 1.30 8.51
C VAL A 166 20.96 2.48 9.46
N ASP A 167 21.23 3.72 9.07
CA ASP A 167 20.82 4.90 9.82
C ASP A 167 19.27 5.05 9.85
N ALA A 168 18.60 4.63 8.79
CA ALA A 168 17.14 4.59 8.76
C ALA A 168 16.56 3.61 9.79
N ILE A 169 17.23 2.47 10.09
CA ILE A 169 16.83 1.57 11.18
C ILE A 169 16.82 2.33 12.52
N VAL A 170 17.88 3.10 12.81
CA VAL A 170 17.96 3.88 14.07
C VAL A 170 16.80 4.85 14.19
N LYS A 171 16.52 5.57 13.10
CA LYS A 171 15.38 6.53 13.03
C LYS A 171 14.04 5.82 13.19
N TYR A 172 13.86 4.71 12.51
CA TYR A 172 12.63 3.90 12.56
C TYR A 172 12.37 3.38 13.98
N VAL A 173 13.38 2.76 14.61
CA VAL A 173 13.29 2.26 15.97
C VAL A 173 12.99 3.38 16.97
N THR A 174 13.68 4.52 16.84
CA THR A 174 13.45 5.66 17.72
C THR A 174 12.05 6.24 17.56
N ALA A 175 11.53 6.26 16.33
CA ALA A 175 10.18 6.78 16.06
C ALA A 175 9.05 5.82 16.50
N LYS A 176 9.26 4.51 16.35
CA LYS A 176 8.19 3.51 16.52
C LYS A 176 8.24 2.74 17.85
N TYR A 177 9.42 2.49 18.37
CA TYR A 177 9.64 1.57 19.50
C TYR A 177 10.23 2.21 20.75
N LEU A 178 10.33 3.54 20.82
CA LEU A 178 10.97 4.24 21.92
C LEU A 178 10.33 3.91 23.29
N ALA A 179 9.01 3.74 23.35
CA ALA A 179 8.29 3.41 24.57
C ALA A 179 8.65 2.04 25.17
N TYR A 180 9.17 1.11 24.37
CA TYR A 180 9.60 -0.21 24.86
C TYR A 180 10.81 -0.12 25.80
N ALA A 181 11.60 0.93 25.71
CA ALA A 181 12.70 1.18 26.65
C ALA A 181 12.19 1.26 28.09
N ASP A 182 11.08 1.98 28.31
CA ASP A 182 10.47 2.12 29.65
C ASP A 182 9.81 0.84 30.16
N LEU A 183 9.56 -0.13 29.27
CA LEU A 183 9.12 -1.49 29.62
C LEU A 183 10.28 -2.45 29.96
N GLY A 184 11.50 -1.96 29.99
CA GLY A 184 12.69 -2.74 30.39
C GLY A 184 13.43 -3.42 29.24
N TYR A 185 13.10 -3.13 27.99
CA TYR A 185 13.86 -3.65 26.82
C TYR A 185 15.25 -3.02 26.69
N PHE A 186 15.45 -1.88 27.35
CA PHE A 186 16.76 -1.22 27.43
C PHE A 186 16.99 -0.62 28.83
N THR A 187 18.25 -0.33 29.16
CA THR A 187 18.61 0.14 30.50
C THR A 187 18.40 1.64 30.70
N PHE A 188 18.27 2.40 29.62
CA PHE A 188 17.97 3.82 29.63
C PHE A 188 16.50 4.06 29.29
N SER A 189 15.91 5.10 29.86
CA SER A 189 14.51 5.47 29.61
C SER A 189 14.33 6.06 28.20
N SER A 190 13.09 6.05 27.74
CA SER A 190 12.72 6.69 26.46
C SER A 190 13.18 8.15 26.38
N ALA A 191 13.07 8.91 27.47
CA ALA A 191 13.51 10.29 27.54
C ALA A 191 15.04 10.45 27.41
N GLU A 192 15.83 9.57 28.04
CA GLU A 192 17.29 9.58 27.91
C GLU A 192 17.73 9.22 26.49
N ILE A 193 17.09 8.23 25.86
CA ILE A 193 17.37 7.84 24.49
C ILE A 193 17.03 8.98 23.53
N ALA A 194 15.86 9.59 23.65
CA ALA A 194 15.43 10.70 22.78
C ALA A 194 16.41 11.89 22.85
N ALA A 195 17.05 12.11 23.99
CA ALA A 195 18.01 13.22 24.21
C ALA A 195 19.43 12.94 23.73
N SER A 196 19.76 11.71 23.24
CA SER A 196 21.13 11.32 22.91
C SER A 196 21.22 10.49 21.62
N GLU A 197 21.80 11.05 20.57
CA GLU A 197 22.03 10.35 19.30
C GLU A 197 22.79 9.02 19.50
N GLY A 198 23.80 9.00 20.36
CA GLY A 198 24.56 7.77 20.64
C GLY A 198 23.73 6.70 21.35
N LEU A 199 22.80 7.10 22.24
CA LEU A 199 21.86 6.15 22.84
C LEU A 199 20.80 5.68 21.83
N GLN A 200 20.39 6.50 20.88
CA GLN A 200 19.49 6.10 19.79
C GLN A 200 20.14 5.01 18.93
N VAL A 201 21.42 5.16 18.57
CA VAL A 201 22.16 4.13 17.82
C VAL A 201 22.25 2.83 18.64
N ALA A 202 22.66 2.92 19.91
CA ALA A 202 22.74 1.77 20.81
C ALA A 202 21.39 1.06 20.96
N TYR A 203 20.32 1.82 21.09
CA TYR A 203 18.96 1.30 21.18
C TYR A 203 18.50 0.68 19.87
N GLY A 204 18.78 1.33 18.72
CA GLY A 204 18.52 0.78 17.38
C GLY A 204 19.20 -0.57 17.19
N MET A 205 20.50 -0.68 17.49
CA MET A 205 21.23 -1.94 17.44
C MET A 205 20.63 -3.01 18.35
N ARG A 206 20.19 -2.62 19.55
CA ARG A 206 19.55 -3.55 20.50
C ARG A 206 18.22 -4.08 19.98
N MET A 207 17.36 -3.19 19.50
CA MET A 207 16.02 -3.54 19.06
C MET A 207 16.00 -4.33 17.77
N TRP A 208 17.00 -4.09 16.88
CA TRP A 208 17.16 -4.82 15.62
C TRP A 208 18.02 -6.10 15.75
N GLY A 209 18.45 -6.46 16.97
CA GLY A 209 19.15 -7.72 17.20
C GLY A 209 20.67 -7.68 17.02
N PHE A 210 21.26 -6.52 16.68
CA PHE A 210 22.71 -6.35 16.45
C PHE A 210 23.52 -6.04 17.72
N ALA A 211 22.88 -5.88 18.87
CA ALA A 211 23.56 -5.73 20.15
C ALA A 211 22.81 -6.40 21.30
N LYS A 212 23.56 -6.88 22.29
CA LYS A 212 23.03 -7.46 23.52
C LYS A 212 23.41 -6.59 24.71
N PRO A 213 22.43 -6.13 25.52
CA PRO A 213 22.70 -5.34 26.73
C PRO A 213 23.21 -6.24 27.86
N ASP A 214 24.13 -5.70 28.65
CA ASP A 214 24.58 -6.23 29.94
C ASP A 214 24.69 -5.05 30.91
N GLY A 215 23.63 -4.80 31.68
CA GLY A 215 23.48 -3.58 32.45
C GLY A 215 23.54 -2.33 31.56
N LYS A 216 24.49 -1.42 31.84
CA LYS A 216 24.72 -0.20 31.04
C LYS A 216 25.83 -0.36 29.99
N THR A 217 26.23 -1.59 29.70
CA THR A 217 27.14 -1.93 28.62
C THR A 217 26.36 -2.64 27.53
N ILE A 218 26.70 -2.42 26.25
CA ILE A 218 26.22 -3.25 25.14
C ILE A 218 27.37 -3.95 24.47
N THR A 219 27.13 -5.16 23.96
CA THR A 219 28.09 -5.93 23.17
C THR A 219 27.46 -6.23 21.81
N THR A 220 28.14 -5.90 20.73
CA THR A 220 27.65 -6.18 19.38
C THR A 220 27.55 -7.69 19.12
N ALA A 221 26.56 -8.10 18.34
CA ALA A 221 26.15 -9.50 18.23
C ALA A 221 27.15 -10.34 17.39
N VAL A 222 27.78 -9.74 16.39
CA VAL A 222 28.67 -10.41 15.41
C VAL A 222 30.15 -10.17 15.76
N THR A 223 30.56 -8.89 15.85
CA THR A 223 31.97 -8.55 16.06
C THR A 223 32.39 -8.62 17.52
N GLY A 224 31.46 -8.61 18.47
CA GLY A 224 31.74 -8.65 19.90
C GLY A 224 32.34 -7.35 20.49
N LYS A 225 32.22 -6.22 19.76
CA LYS A 225 32.66 -4.91 20.23
C LYS A 225 31.81 -4.45 21.42
N LYS A 226 32.43 -3.89 22.45
CA LYS A 226 31.75 -3.44 23.67
C LYS A 226 31.74 -1.92 23.76
N PHE A 227 30.65 -1.39 24.30
CA PHE A 227 30.47 0.04 24.57
C PHE A 227 29.93 0.22 25.99
N ASP A 228 30.64 1.00 26.81
CA ASP A 228 30.14 1.40 28.15
C ASP A 228 29.31 2.69 28.05
N LEU A 229 28.02 2.51 27.95
CA LEU A 229 27.08 3.63 27.78
C LEU A 229 27.04 4.54 29.04
N ALA A 230 27.39 4.01 30.23
CA ALA A 230 27.47 4.81 31.45
C ALA A 230 28.68 5.73 31.45
N ALA A 231 29.77 5.29 30.80
CA ALA A 231 30.99 6.10 30.62
C ALA A 231 30.84 7.11 29.44
N GLY A 232 29.72 7.11 28.71
CA GLY A 232 29.52 7.92 27.50
C GLY A 232 30.21 7.35 26.25
N GLU A 233 30.58 6.09 26.27
CA GLU A 233 31.11 5.37 25.10
C GLU A 233 29.93 4.81 24.30
N TYR A 234 29.49 5.58 23.29
CA TYR A 234 28.36 5.21 22.45
C TYR A 234 28.81 4.65 21.10
N PRO A 235 28.09 3.67 20.52
CA PRO A 235 28.29 3.30 19.13
C PRO A 235 27.85 4.46 18.21
N THR A 236 28.52 4.53 17.07
CA THR A 236 28.14 5.41 15.95
C THR A 236 27.39 4.62 14.89
N VAL A 237 26.76 5.30 13.93
CA VAL A 237 26.17 4.65 12.75
C VAL A 237 27.25 3.87 11.96
N ASP A 238 28.50 4.35 11.96
CA ASP A 238 29.62 3.61 11.35
C ASP A 238 29.91 2.29 12.07
N ASP A 239 29.83 2.28 13.40
CA ASP A 239 29.97 1.05 14.18
C ASP A 239 28.84 0.06 13.89
N TYR A 240 27.61 0.58 13.77
CA TYR A 240 26.44 -0.23 13.42
C TYR A 240 26.57 -0.78 12.00
N PHE A 241 26.93 0.06 11.03
CA PHE A 241 27.17 -0.37 9.65
C PHE A 241 28.27 -1.42 9.53
N ALA A 242 29.38 -1.26 10.27
CA ALA A 242 30.43 -2.28 10.31
C ALA A 242 29.95 -3.62 10.86
N GLU A 243 29.05 -3.60 11.84
CA GLU A 243 28.42 -4.81 12.40
C GLU A 243 27.51 -5.48 11.38
N VAL A 244 26.68 -4.70 10.66
CA VAL A 244 25.80 -5.17 9.58
C VAL A 244 26.62 -5.78 8.43
N LYS A 245 27.68 -5.10 7.99
CA LYS A 245 28.61 -5.65 6.97
C LYS A 245 29.24 -6.96 7.41
N ALA A 246 29.63 -7.08 8.67
CA ALA A 246 30.19 -8.31 9.21
C ALA A 246 29.15 -9.45 9.24
N ALA A 247 27.86 -9.14 9.41
CA ALA A 247 26.78 -10.11 9.43
C ALA A 247 26.43 -10.64 8.03
N TYR A 248 26.34 -9.76 7.03
CA TYR A 248 25.79 -10.08 5.72
C TYR A 248 26.83 -10.15 4.58
N GLY A 249 27.95 -9.47 4.72
CA GLY A 249 29.02 -9.44 3.72
C GLY A 249 28.71 -8.54 2.51
N GLU A 250 27.49 -8.54 2.01
CA GLU A 250 27.05 -7.77 0.85
C GLU A 250 25.63 -7.19 1.02
N PRO A 251 25.29 -6.07 0.34
CA PRO A 251 24.02 -5.39 0.52
C PRO A 251 22.82 -6.22 0.05
N GLN A 252 22.97 -7.09 -0.95
CA GLN A 252 21.88 -7.93 -1.42
C GLN A 252 21.44 -8.92 -0.32
N ALA A 253 22.38 -9.58 0.35
CA ALA A 253 22.07 -10.50 1.45
C ALA A 253 21.38 -9.78 2.64
N TYR A 254 21.75 -8.53 2.90
CA TYR A 254 21.09 -7.69 3.90
C TYR A 254 19.65 -7.33 3.50
N CYS A 255 19.41 -6.93 2.23
CA CYS A 255 18.07 -6.65 1.72
C CYS A 255 17.22 -7.92 1.69
N ASP A 256 17.76 -9.05 1.23
CA ASP A 256 17.06 -10.33 1.16
C ASP A 256 16.68 -10.87 2.55
N ALA A 257 17.40 -10.48 3.58
CA ALA A 257 17.10 -10.81 4.97
C ALA A 257 15.99 -9.91 5.58
N GLY A 258 15.50 -8.91 4.83
CA GLY A 258 14.44 -8.00 5.29
C GLY A 258 14.91 -6.98 6.34
N GLU A 259 16.22 -6.68 6.42
CA GLU A 259 16.76 -5.77 7.42
C GLU A 259 16.47 -4.29 7.15
N SER A 260 16.17 -3.93 5.90
CA SER A 260 15.80 -2.56 5.52
C SER A 260 14.43 -2.18 6.09
N PRO A 261 14.33 -1.17 6.96
CA PRO A 261 13.05 -0.77 7.56
C PRO A 261 12.06 -0.16 6.56
N ASN A 262 12.55 0.20 5.37
CA ASN A 262 11.77 0.82 4.30
C ASN A 262 11.84 0.03 2.97
N SER A 263 12.28 -1.21 3.01
CA SER A 263 12.45 -2.08 1.83
C SER A 263 13.26 -1.41 0.71
N VAL A 264 14.39 -0.79 1.05
CA VAL A 264 15.21 -0.03 0.11
C VAL A 264 16.05 -0.98 -0.74
N ASP A 265 15.99 -0.85 -2.07
CA ASP A 265 16.96 -1.49 -2.99
C ASP A 265 18.31 -0.74 -2.96
N VAL A 266 19.13 -1.08 -1.98
CA VAL A 266 20.45 -0.46 -1.77
C VAL A 266 21.34 -0.57 -3.02
N LEU A 267 21.37 -1.74 -3.65
CA LEU A 267 22.22 -1.98 -4.82
C LEU A 267 21.69 -1.28 -6.07
N GLY A 268 20.37 -1.30 -6.30
CA GLY A 268 19.73 -0.61 -7.42
C GLY A 268 19.92 0.90 -7.32
N ASN A 269 19.76 1.47 -6.12
CA ASN A 269 20.00 2.89 -5.87
C ASN A 269 21.47 3.27 -6.14
N ALA A 270 22.42 2.46 -5.66
CA ALA A 270 23.84 2.69 -5.91
C ALA A 270 24.19 2.63 -7.41
N LYS A 271 23.63 1.66 -8.15
CA LYS A 271 23.79 1.54 -9.60
C LYS A 271 23.24 2.77 -10.33
N THR A 272 22.04 3.22 -9.98
CA THR A 272 21.43 4.41 -10.57
C THR A 272 22.28 5.65 -10.33
N LYS A 273 22.78 5.85 -9.11
CA LYS A 273 23.71 6.95 -8.78
C LYS A 273 25.04 6.85 -9.49
N PHE A 274 25.56 5.63 -9.66
CA PHE A 274 26.78 5.37 -10.44
C PHE A 274 26.60 5.78 -11.91
N ILE A 275 25.49 5.39 -12.52
CA ILE A 275 25.18 5.74 -13.91
C ILE A 275 25.05 7.26 -14.04
N LEU A 276 24.33 7.92 -13.11
CA LEU A 276 24.23 9.38 -13.10
C LEU A 276 25.59 10.06 -12.91
N GLN A 277 26.44 9.57 -12.02
CA GLN A 277 27.73 10.18 -11.69
C GLN A 277 28.78 10.05 -12.81
N TYR A 278 28.84 8.88 -13.46
CA TYR A 278 29.85 8.54 -14.45
C TYR A 278 29.31 8.51 -15.88
N GLY A 279 28.13 7.95 -16.11
CA GLY A 279 27.48 7.87 -17.40
C GLY A 279 27.13 9.24 -17.96
N SER A 280 26.63 10.14 -17.11
CA SER A 280 26.33 11.53 -17.54
C SER A 280 27.56 12.30 -18.04
N LYS A 281 28.76 11.86 -17.70
CA LYS A 281 30.05 12.45 -18.10
C LYS A 281 30.74 11.68 -19.21
N ASP A 282 30.11 10.63 -19.74
CA ASP A 282 30.64 9.89 -20.88
C ASP A 282 30.82 10.82 -22.09
N GLU A 283 31.89 10.63 -22.85
CA GLU A 283 32.19 11.47 -24.03
C GLU A 283 31.04 11.47 -25.06
N ALA A 284 30.29 10.37 -25.13
CA ALA A 284 29.13 10.22 -26.01
C ALA A 284 27.95 11.12 -25.63
N MET A 285 27.87 11.58 -24.36
CA MET A 285 26.81 12.47 -23.89
C MET A 285 26.94 13.92 -24.39
N GLY A 286 28.14 14.33 -24.77
CA GLY A 286 28.40 15.74 -25.12
C GLY A 286 28.36 16.65 -23.88
N LYS A 287 28.11 17.96 -24.14
CA LYS A 287 28.19 18.98 -23.08
C LYS A 287 26.83 19.38 -22.46
N GLU A 288 25.71 18.98 -23.06
CA GLU A 288 24.40 19.56 -22.74
C GLU A 288 23.53 18.69 -21.82
N GLY A 289 23.86 17.41 -21.65
CA GLY A 289 23.05 16.45 -20.87
C GLY A 289 21.64 16.23 -21.45
N ILE A 290 20.78 15.58 -20.68
CA ILE A 290 19.37 15.36 -21.03
C ILE A 290 18.52 16.42 -20.34
N LYS A 291 18.05 17.41 -21.08
CA LYS A 291 17.37 18.59 -20.53
C LYS A 291 15.89 18.33 -20.18
N SER A 292 15.26 17.36 -20.86
CA SER A 292 13.81 17.15 -20.69
C SER A 292 13.42 15.69 -20.81
N ILE A 293 12.27 15.36 -20.27
CA ILE A 293 11.59 14.08 -20.45
C ILE A 293 10.82 14.16 -21.76
N SER A 294 11.27 13.42 -22.79
CA SER A 294 10.71 13.52 -24.14
C SER A 294 9.21 13.19 -24.23
N GLY A 295 8.73 12.38 -23.28
CA GLY A 295 7.32 12.02 -23.15
C GLY A 295 6.45 13.06 -22.46
N ILE A 296 7.01 14.08 -21.79
CA ILE A 296 6.22 15.15 -21.13
C ILE A 296 6.30 16.42 -21.97
N LYS A 297 5.18 16.83 -22.58
CA LYS A 297 5.14 17.88 -23.57
C LYS A 297 4.13 18.97 -23.21
N ARG A 298 4.59 20.21 -23.18
CA ARG A 298 3.75 21.40 -23.17
C ARG A 298 3.24 21.66 -24.59
N ILE A 299 1.98 21.36 -24.86
CA ILE A 299 1.39 21.52 -26.20
C ILE A 299 1.03 23.00 -26.45
N ASN A 300 0.45 23.64 -25.45
CA ASN A 300 0.10 25.06 -25.47
C ASN A 300 -0.01 25.58 -24.03
N ASN A 301 -0.55 26.79 -23.84
CA ASN A 301 -0.71 27.42 -22.52
C ASN A 301 -1.78 26.78 -21.61
N ARG A 302 -2.39 25.68 -22.02
CA ARG A 302 -3.44 24.97 -21.24
C ARG A 302 -3.32 23.45 -21.33
N THR A 303 -2.51 22.91 -22.22
CA THR A 303 -2.54 21.49 -22.55
C THR A 303 -1.15 20.88 -22.38
N VAL A 304 -1.08 19.83 -21.60
CA VAL A 304 0.06 18.93 -21.44
C VAL A 304 -0.25 17.57 -22.03
N GLU A 305 0.76 16.92 -22.58
CA GLU A 305 0.72 15.50 -22.95
C GLU A 305 1.81 14.75 -22.20
N VAL A 306 1.45 13.55 -21.74
CA VAL A 306 2.39 12.55 -21.24
C VAL A 306 2.30 11.32 -22.14
N VAL A 307 3.42 10.86 -22.67
CA VAL A 307 3.49 9.74 -23.61
C VAL A 307 4.27 8.59 -23.01
N THR A 308 3.64 7.41 -22.98
CA THR A 308 4.26 6.16 -22.51
C THR A 308 4.50 5.19 -23.67
N LYS A 309 5.41 4.25 -23.47
CA LYS A 309 5.54 3.07 -24.33
C LYS A 309 4.51 2.02 -23.92
N GLY A 310 3.81 1.43 -24.91
CA GLY A 310 2.74 0.47 -24.66
C GLY A 310 1.45 1.11 -24.15
N TYR A 311 0.46 0.27 -23.86
CA TYR A 311 -0.80 0.64 -23.21
C TYR A 311 -0.98 -0.17 -21.94
N GLU A 312 -1.25 0.50 -20.84
CA GLU A 312 -1.62 -0.10 -19.56
C GLU A 312 -2.87 0.59 -19.01
N ALA A 313 -3.95 -0.15 -18.84
CA ALA A 313 -5.23 0.40 -18.41
C ALA A 313 -5.18 1.16 -17.06
N PRO A 314 -4.41 0.72 -16.04
CA PRO A 314 -4.31 1.46 -14.78
C PRO A 314 -3.55 2.78 -14.87
N ALA A 315 -2.73 2.97 -15.91
CA ALA A 315 -1.81 4.10 -16.02
C ALA A 315 -2.52 5.47 -16.03
N ILE A 316 -3.76 5.54 -16.51
CA ILE A 316 -4.54 6.78 -16.52
C ILE A 316 -4.68 7.38 -15.12
N TYR A 317 -4.90 6.55 -14.10
CA TYR A 317 -5.08 7.00 -12.71
C TYR A 317 -3.79 7.56 -12.09
N ALA A 318 -2.63 7.03 -12.47
CA ALA A 318 -1.34 7.55 -12.03
C ALA A 318 -0.90 8.78 -12.83
N ILE A 319 -1.06 8.72 -14.16
CA ILE A 319 -0.54 9.77 -15.05
C ILE A 319 -1.43 11.02 -15.03
N LEU A 320 -2.76 10.87 -15.11
CA LEU A 320 -3.69 11.99 -15.10
C LEU A 320 -4.31 12.28 -13.72
N GLY A 321 -4.06 11.42 -12.72
CA GLY A 321 -4.51 11.60 -11.35
C GLY A 321 -3.62 12.50 -10.49
N VAL A 322 -2.63 13.15 -11.08
CA VAL A 322 -1.69 13.99 -10.33
C VAL A 322 -2.36 15.22 -9.71
N THR A 323 -1.94 15.59 -8.52
CA THR A 323 -2.34 16.81 -7.83
C THR A 323 -1.49 17.96 -8.32
N VAL A 324 -2.13 19.08 -8.73
CA VAL A 324 -1.39 20.23 -9.28
C VAL A 324 -0.73 21.04 -8.16
N THR A 325 0.57 21.19 -8.24
CA THR A 325 1.42 21.86 -7.25
C THR A 325 1.78 23.28 -7.72
N PRO A 326 1.50 24.33 -6.94
CA PRO A 326 1.84 25.71 -7.31
C PRO A 326 3.35 25.95 -7.32
N MET A 327 3.89 26.23 -8.51
CA MET A 327 5.34 26.43 -8.71
C MET A 327 5.86 27.65 -7.95
N HIS A 328 5.11 28.76 -7.90
CA HIS A 328 5.52 29.98 -7.18
C HIS A 328 5.72 29.76 -5.68
N TYR A 329 5.04 28.77 -5.09
CA TYR A 329 5.16 28.43 -3.67
C TYR A 329 6.20 27.35 -3.40
N TYR A 330 6.13 26.21 -4.11
CA TYR A 330 7.00 25.07 -3.88
C TYR A 330 8.32 25.15 -4.64
N GLY A 331 8.33 25.80 -5.80
CA GLY A 331 9.49 25.97 -6.67
C GLY A 331 10.03 27.39 -6.67
N ASP A 332 10.69 27.74 -7.77
CA ASP A 332 11.22 29.07 -8.06
C ASP A 332 10.95 29.42 -9.52
N GLU A 333 10.01 30.35 -9.76
CA GLU A 333 9.63 30.77 -11.11
C GLU A 333 10.81 31.35 -11.89
N SER A 334 11.81 31.93 -11.21
CA SER A 334 13.01 32.45 -11.86
C SER A 334 13.91 31.36 -12.47
N LEU A 335 13.73 30.10 -12.00
CA LEU A 335 14.40 28.91 -12.52
C LEU A 335 13.55 28.16 -13.55
N TYR A 336 12.42 28.74 -14.00
CA TYR A 336 11.58 28.11 -14.98
C TYR A 336 11.83 28.63 -16.39
N ASP A 337 12.27 27.75 -17.27
CA ASP A 337 12.39 27.99 -18.72
C ASP A 337 12.17 26.67 -19.46
N TYR A 338 10.91 26.41 -19.81
CA TYR A 338 10.54 25.18 -20.50
C TYR A 338 11.35 24.89 -21.77
N LYS A 339 11.69 25.94 -22.54
CA LYS A 339 12.42 25.80 -23.82
C LYS A 339 13.87 25.36 -23.62
N ASN A 340 14.46 25.78 -22.50
CA ASN A 340 15.84 25.46 -22.16
C ASN A 340 15.97 24.30 -21.17
N GLY A 341 14.84 23.65 -20.79
CA GLY A 341 14.83 22.47 -19.91
C GLY A 341 15.09 22.78 -18.45
N SER A 342 14.50 23.87 -17.96
CA SER A 342 14.49 24.24 -16.56
C SER A 342 13.05 24.30 -16.04
N TYR A 343 12.76 23.67 -14.90
CA TYR A 343 11.41 23.39 -14.47
C TYR A 343 11.06 23.93 -13.07
N GLY A 344 11.70 25.03 -12.65
CA GLY A 344 11.37 25.72 -11.40
C GLY A 344 12.11 25.17 -10.17
N PHE A 345 13.09 24.30 -10.36
CA PHE A 345 13.99 23.77 -9.33
C PHE A 345 15.29 23.25 -9.99
N PRO A 346 16.42 23.14 -9.24
CA PRO A 346 17.62 22.51 -9.76
C PRO A 346 17.43 20.99 -9.88
N PHE A 347 17.86 20.39 -11.00
CA PHE A 347 17.84 18.95 -11.18
C PHE A 347 18.54 18.21 -10.02
N GLY A 348 17.88 17.22 -9.44
CA GLY A 348 18.39 16.44 -8.30
C GLY A 348 18.35 17.17 -6.96
N ASP A 349 17.64 18.29 -6.84
CA ASP A 349 17.48 19.04 -5.59
C ASP A 349 16.03 19.52 -5.39
N LEU A 350 15.27 18.76 -4.62
CA LEU A 350 13.89 19.09 -4.21
C LEU A 350 13.82 19.65 -2.77
N SER A 351 14.93 20.08 -2.20
CA SER A 351 14.98 20.57 -0.81
C SER A 351 13.99 21.70 -0.53
N LYS A 352 13.80 22.63 -1.48
CA LYS A 352 12.81 23.71 -1.37
C LYS A 352 11.38 23.16 -1.35
N VAL A 353 11.04 22.20 -2.23
CA VAL A 353 9.74 21.53 -2.25
C VAL A 353 9.49 20.84 -0.92
N GLN A 354 10.46 20.03 -0.46
CA GLN A 354 10.38 19.28 0.80
C GLN A 354 10.19 20.19 2.02
N SER A 355 10.84 21.37 2.04
CA SER A 355 10.70 22.33 3.14
C SER A 355 9.29 22.92 3.28
N LYS A 356 8.43 22.77 2.29
CA LYS A 356 7.06 23.31 2.25
C LYS A 356 5.98 22.28 2.55
N THR A 357 6.29 20.98 2.55
CA THR A 357 5.29 19.90 2.68
C THR A 357 4.53 19.91 4.00
N SER A 358 5.13 20.44 5.08
CA SER A 358 4.45 20.62 6.38
C SER A 358 3.51 21.84 6.43
N ASN A 359 3.56 22.72 5.42
CA ASN A 359 2.67 23.86 5.23
C ASN A 359 2.05 23.79 3.82
N PRO A 360 1.17 22.82 3.54
CA PRO A 360 0.68 22.59 2.19
C PRO A 360 -0.17 23.75 1.67
N MET A 361 0.02 24.12 0.41
CA MET A 361 -0.80 25.06 -0.34
C MET A 361 -1.24 24.42 -1.66
N GLY A 362 -2.47 24.66 -2.06
CA GLY A 362 -3.04 24.16 -3.30
C GLY A 362 -4.30 24.91 -3.69
N ALA A 363 -5.08 24.35 -4.61
CA ALA A 363 -6.32 24.92 -5.11
C ALA A 363 -7.57 24.26 -4.52
N GLY A 364 -7.43 23.51 -3.41
CA GLY A 364 -8.52 22.80 -2.75
C GLY A 364 -9.52 23.71 -2.05
N PRO A 365 -10.61 23.13 -1.48
CA PRO A 365 -11.66 23.90 -0.84
C PRO A 365 -11.21 24.65 0.42
N TYR A 366 -10.14 24.23 1.06
CA TYR A 366 -9.66 24.85 2.29
C TYR A 366 -8.16 25.20 2.22
N LYS A 367 -7.78 26.19 3.01
CA LYS A 367 -6.39 26.60 3.29
C LYS A 367 -5.92 25.95 4.59
N PHE A 368 -4.72 25.36 4.59
CA PHE A 368 -4.05 24.95 5.81
C PHE A 368 -3.68 26.16 6.66
N VAL A 369 -3.99 26.13 7.95
CA VAL A 369 -3.66 27.21 8.89
C VAL A 369 -2.50 26.77 9.80
N LYS A 370 -2.65 25.67 10.49
CA LYS A 370 -1.63 25.11 11.40
C LYS A 370 -1.94 23.67 11.79
N TYR A 371 -0.91 23.00 12.32
CA TYR A 371 -1.05 21.76 13.10
C TYR A 371 -0.55 22.02 14.51
N GLU A 372 -1.37 21.76 15.51
CA GLU A 372 -1.07 21.99 16.91
C GLU A 372 -1.91 21.05 17.78
N ASP A 373 -1.29 20.45 18.80
CA ASP A 373 -1.95 19.58 19.77
C ASP A 373 -2.82 18.48 19.14
N LYS A 374 -2.27 17.80 18.11
CA LYS A 374 -2.94 16.73 17.36
C LYS A 374 -4.21 17.18 16.61
N VAL A 375 -4.27 18.46 16.27
CA VAL A 375 -5.35 19.06 15.48
C VAL A 375 -4.78 19.77 14.27
N VAL A 376 -5.34 19.45 13.09
CA VAL A 376 -5.07 20.22 11.86
C VAL A 376 -6.19 21.23 11.67
N TYR A 377 -5.82 22.50 11.51
CA TYR A 377 -6.75 23.62 11.37
C TYR A 377 -6.78 24.13 9.94
N PHE A 378 -8.00 24.29 9.43
CA PHE A 378 -8.26 24.77 8.09
C PHE A 378 -9.19 25.99 8.10
N GLU A 379 -9.03 26.87 7.10
CA GLU A 379 -9.93 27.98 6.77
C GLU A 379 -10.42 27.87 5.33
N ALA A 380 -11.69 28.21 5.07
CA ALA A 380 -12.29 28.15 3.74
C ALA A 380 -11.44 28.94 2.71
N ASN A 381 -11.23 28.33 1.54
CA ASN A 381 -10.56 28.97 0.43
C ASN A 381 -11.57 29.81 -0.37
N GLU A 382 -11.46 31.12 -0.29
CA GLU A 382 -12.33 32.06 -1.00
C GLU A 382 -12.18 32.01 -2.53
N TYR A 383 -11.05 31.46 -3.02
CA TYR A 383 -10.74 31.31 -4.43
C TYR A 383 -11.09 29.93 -5.00
N TYR A 384 -11.72 29.06 -4.19
CA TYR A 384 -12.04 27.72 -4.65
C TYR A 384 -12.94 27.73 -5.88
N TYR A 385 -12.57 27.00 -6.94
CA TYR A 385 -13.23 27.09 -8.25
C TYR A 385 -14.71 26.67 -8.28
N LYS A 386 -15.15 25.83 -7.30
CA LYS A 386 -16.57 25.48 -7.13
C LYS A 386 -17.33 26.46 -6.21
N GLY A 387 -16.67 27.47 -5.69
CA GLY A 387 -17.20 28.46 -4.75
C GLY A 387 -16.63 28.33 -3.35
N CYS A 388 -16.59 29.43 -2.61
CA CYS A 388 -16.09 29.46 -1.24
C CYS A 388 -16.94 28.54 -0.35
N PRO A 389 -16.32 27.59 0.39
CA PRO A 389 -17.04 26.75 1.34
C PRO A 389 -17.87 27.55 2.36
N LYS A 390 -19.09 27.10 2.63
CA LYS A 390 -20.02 27.75 3.59
C LYS A 390 -19.54 27.55 5.04
N VAL A 391 -18.93 26.42 5.36
CA VAL A 391 -18.29 26.17 6.66
C VAL A 391 -16.92 26.84 6.64
N LYS A 392 -16.77 27.91 7.40
CA LYS A 392 -15.58 28.75 7.36
C LYS A 392 -14.34 28.08 7.94
N TYR A 393 -14.49 27.32 9.02
CA TYR A 393 -13.38 26.66 9.73
C TYR A 393 -13.63 25.18 9.87
N VAL A 394 -12.62 24.40 9.58
CA VAL A 394 -12.63 22.93 9.74
C VAL A 394 -11.43 22.50 10.57
N GLN A 395 -11.64 21.53 11.44
CA GLN A 395 -10.60 20.91 12.25
C GLN A 395 -10.62 19.40 12.07
N PHE A 396 -9.47 18.81 11.81
CA PHE A 396 -9.26 17.37 11.91
C PHE A 396 -8.55 17.05 13.21
N LYS A 397 -9.21 16.32 14.10
CA LYS A 397 -8.71 15.95 15.43
C LYS A 397 -8.35 14.48 15.47
N GLU A 398 -7.17 14.15 16.00
CA GLU A 398 -6.83 12.78 16.36
C GLU A 398 -7.69 12.33 17.55
N ILE A 399 -8.36 11.18 17.41
CA ILE A 399 -9.23 10.62 18.46
C ILE A 399 -9.19 9.10 18.40
N GLY A 400 -9.23 8.45 19.58
CA GLY A 400 -9.30 7.00 19.69
C GLY A 400 -10.60 6.42 19.13
N GLU A 401 -10.54 5.20 18.60
CA GLU A 401 -11.70 4.49 18.04
C GLU A 401 -12.88 4.37 19.02
N SER A 402 -12.58 4.13 20.31
CA SER A 402 -13.59 4.02 21.38
C SER A 402 -14.39 5.31 21.57
N ASP A 403 -13.81 6.47 21.28
CA ASP A 403 -14.38 7.78 21.61
C ASP A 403 -15.10 8.46 20.44
N LYS A 404 -15.00 7.90 19.23
CA LYS A 404 -15.54 8.51 18.01
C LYS A 404 -17.05 8.80 18.09
N ILE A 405 -17.85 7.80 18.45
CA ILE A 405 -19.32 7.93 18.49
C ILE A 405 -19.73 8.86 19.64
N SER A 406 -19.17 8.66 20.83
CA SER A 406 -19.47 9.48 22.01
C SER A 406 -19.08 10.95 21.81
N SER A 407 -18.01 11.23 21.06
CA SER A 407 -17.58 12.59 20.72
C SER A 407 -18.59 13.30 19.82
N VAL A 408 -19.17 12.60 18.85
CA VAL A 408 -20.22 13.16 17.99
C VAL A 408 -21.52 13.38 18.80
N ALA A 409 -21.90 12.41 19.59
CA ALA A 409 -23.11 12.52 20.44
C ALA A 409 -23.03 13.63 21.49
N SER A 410 -21.85 13.94 22.01
CA SER A 410 -21.62 15.01 23.00
C SER A 410 -21.37 16.38 22.39
N GLY A 411 -21.19 16.48 21.06
CA GLY A 411 -20.83 17.71 20.36
C GLY A 411 -19.34 18.08 20.43
N ALA A 412 -18.46 17.18 20.89
CA ALA A 412 -17.02 17.38 20.83
C ALA A 412 -16.45 17.24 19.41
N ALA A 413 -17.17 16.52 18.55
CA ALA A 413 -16.95 16.46 17.11
C ALA A 413 -18.30 16.55 16.38
N ASP A 414 -18.26 16.96 15.10
CA ASP A 414 -19.47 17.07 14.26
C ASP A 414 -19.60 15.89 13.32
N VAL A 415 -18.46 15.27 12.94
CA VAL A 415 -18.37 14.11 12.03
C VAL A 415 -17.29 13.16 12.54
N ALA A 416 -17.50 11.87 12.42
CA ALA A 416 -16.49 10.84 12.71
C ALA A 416 -16.69 9.59 11.84
N ASN A 417 -15.62 8.80 11.67
CA ASN A 417 -15.64 7.51 10.95
C ASN A 417 -15.28 6.37 11.90
N PRO A 418 -16.21 5.89 12.71
CA PRO A 418 -15.98 4.71 13.52
C PRO A 418 -15.99 3.43 12.67
N SER A 419 -15.51 2.34 13.23
CA SER A 419 -15.61 1.02 12.59
C SER A 419 -17.07 0.60 12.41
N GLY A 420 -17.39 -0.06 11.28
CA GLY A 420 -18.74 -0.56 10.99
C GLY A 420 -19.05 -1.88 11.72
N SER A 421 -18.74 -2.02 13.01
CA SER A 421 -19.02 -3.23 13.79
C SER A 421 -20.41 -3.25 14.38
N LYS A 422 -20.90 -4.46 14.69
CA LYS A 422 -22.19 -4.65 15.38
C LYS A 422 -22.27 -3.88 16.72
N VAL A 423 -21.16 -3.84 17.45
CA VAL A 423 -21.05 -3.10 18.72
C VAL A 423 -21.28 -1.62 18.49
N LYS A 424 -20.64 -1.04 17.46
CA LYS A 424 -20.78 0.37 17.11
C LYS A 424 -22.17 0.74 16.64
N PHE A 425 -22.81 -0.10 15.81
CA PHE A 425 -24.21 0.13 15.43
C PHE A 425 -25.16 0.09 16.64
N ASN A 426 -24.94 -0.82 17.59
CA ASN A 426 -25.75 -0.86 18.82
C ASN A 426 -25.51 0.36 19.71
N GLU A 427 -24.28 0.87 19.78
CA GLU A 427 -23.95 2.12 20.47
C GLU A 427 -24.74 3.30 19.87
N ILE A 428 -24.71 3.46 18.55
CA ILE A 428 -25.47 4.52 17.84
C ILE A 428 -26.97 4.40 18.15
N ARG A 429 -27.55 3.20 18.01
CA ARG A 429 -28.98 2.98 18.29
C ARG A 429 -29.34 3.33 19.73
N SER A 430 -28.46 3.10 20.68
CA SER A 430 -28.69 3.42 22.09
C SER A 430 -28.67 4.92 22.40
N LEU A 431 -27.96 5.71 21.59
CA LEU A 431 -27.84 7.16 21.73
C LEU A 431 -29.02 7.91 21.09
N ASN A 432 -29.56 7.38 20.00
CA ASN A 432 -30.74 7.94 19.34
C ASN A 432 -32.04 7.56 20.08
N SER A 433 -32.90 8.54 20.34
CA SER A 433 -34.14 8.33 21.09
C SER A 433 -35.12 7.36 20.40
N ASN A 434 -35.03 7.23 19.08
CA ASN A 434 -35.85 6.33 18.26
C ASN A 434 -35.27 4.91 18.15
N GLY A 435 -34.07 4.66 18.68
CA GLY A 435 -33.40 3.37 18.59
C GLY A 435 -32.91 2.98 17.19
N GLN A 436 -32.79 3.94 16.27
CA GLN A 436 -32.35 3.72 14.91
C GLN A 436 -30.93 4.28 14.67
N LEU A 437 -30.34 3.97 13.49
CA LEU A 437 -29.05 4.52 13.07
C LEU A 437 -29.14 6.00 12.71
N ASP A 438 -30.32 6.44 12.28
CA ASP A 438 -30.63 7.84 11.98
C ASP A 438 -31.65 8.35 13.02
N GLY A 439 -31.25 9.36 13.77
CA GLY A 439 -32.06 9.89 14.86
C GLY A 439 -31.72 11.32 15.26
N ASP A 440 -32.15 11.67 16.46
CA ASP A 440 -32.05 13.02 16.99
C ASP A 440 -30.62 13.43 17.39
N LYS A 441 -29.73 12.49 17.63
CA LYS A 441 -28.34 12.75 18.01
C LYS A 441 -27.36 12.48 16.87
N ILE A 442 -27.53 11.34 16.21
CA ILE A 442 -26.60 10.84 15.20
C ILE A 442 -27.39 10.44 13.96
N THR A 443 -26.89 10.87 12.80
CA THR A 443 -27.24 10.35 11.46
C THR A 443 -26.07 9.55 10.94
N THR A 444 -26.31 8.32 10.47
CA THR A 444 -25.28 7.39 10.00
C THR A 444 -25.37 7.18 8.51
N ASN A 445 -24.25 7.33 7.82
CA ASN A 445 -24.09 6.87 6.43
C ASN A 445 -23.21 5.61 6.41
N SER A 446 -23.70 4.56 5.73
CA SER A 446 -22.96 3.29 5.57
C SER A 446 -22.68 3.06 4.10
N VAL A 447 -21.42 2.74 3.77
CA VAL A 447 -20.99 2.41 2.40
C VAL A 447 -20.10 1.18 2.43
N ASN A 448 -20.12 0.37 1.36
CA ASN A 448 -19.21 -0.74 1.23
C ASN A 448 -17.76 -0.23 1.19
N ASN A 449 -16.86 -0.87 1.94
CA ASN A 449 -15.44 -0.55 1.91
C ASN A 449 -14.84 -0.90 0.54
N LEU A 450 -13.98 -0.07 0.02
CA LEU A 450 -13.16 -0.39 -1.14
C LEU A 450 -11.96 -1.24 -0.67
N GLY A 451 -12.18 -2.53 -0.56
CA GLY A 451 -11.22 -3.48 -0.03
C GLY A 451 -11.93 -4.71 0.52
N TYR A 452 -11.21 -5.66 1.06
CA TYR A 452 -11.77 -6.88 1.63
C TYR A 452 -10.82 -7.51 2.65
N GLY A 453 -11.39 -8.28 3.58
CA GLY A 453 -10.62 -9.07 4.54
C GLY A 453 -10.37 -10.50 4.05
N TYR A 454 -9.22 -11.05 4.40
CA TYR A 454 -8.79 -12.36 3.93
C TYR A 454 -7.96 -13.12 4.97
N ILE A 455 -7.78 -14.42 4.72
CA ILE A 455 -6.80 -15.26 5.40
C ILE A 455 -5.83 -15.74 4.33
N GLY A 456 -4.55 -15.40 4.47
CA GLY A 456 -3.48 -15.81 3.55
C GLY A 456 -2.83 -17.11 3.99
N ILE A 457 -2.29 -17.85 3.02
CA ILE A 457 -1.51 -19.08 3.20
C ILE A 457 -0.28 -18.98 2.30
N ASN A 458 0.89 -18.92 2.88
CA ASN A 458 2.15 -18.81 2.14
C ASN A 458 2.49 -20.12 1.44
N ALA A 459 2.61 -20.09 0.11
CA ALA A 459 2.87 -21.28 -0.70
C ALA A 459 4.26 -21.90 -0.46
N ASP A 460 5.23 -21.12 0.01
CA ASP A 460 6.58 -21.60 0.25
C ASP A 460 6.77 -22.24 1.62
N THR A 461 5.98 -21.85 2.61
CA THR A 461 6.04 -22.42 3.96
C THR A 461 4.98 -23.51 4.18
N VAL A 462 3.86 -23.49 3.42
CA VAL A 462 2.79 -24.49 3.49
C VAL A 462 2.76 -25.30 2.20
N ARG A 463 3.69 -26.25 2.08
CA ARG A 463 3.90 -27.08 0.89
C ARG A 463 4.32 -28.51 1.22
N VAL A 464 4.29 -29.35 0.22
CA VAL A 464 4.81 -30.73 0.27
C VAL A 464 6.06 -30.81 -0.63
N GLY A 465 7.15 -31.36 -0.13
CA GLY A 465 8.44 -31.34 -0.81
C GLY A 465 8.96 -29.92 -1.04
N ASN A 466 9.54 -29.69 -2.20
CA ASN A 466 10.10 -28.39 -2.61
C ASN A 466 9.34 -27.71 -3.74
N ASP A 467 8.15 -28.21 -4.09
CA ASP A 467 7.33 -27.67 -5.18
C ASP A 467 6.00 -27.15 -4.64
N SER A 468 5.92 -25.83 -4.48
CA SER A 468 4.71 -25.12 -4.01
C SER A 468 3.53 -25.22 -5.00
N ALA A 469 3.80 -25.43 -6.29
CA ALA A 469 2.80 -25.56 -7.34
C ALA A 469 2.26 -26.99 -7.49
N SER A 470 2.90 -27.98 -6.85
CA SER A 470 2.48 -29.39 -6.97
C SER A 470 1.05 -29.63 -6.49
N THR A 471 0.38 -30.62 -7.07
CA THR A 471 -0.97 -31.03 -6.63
C THR A 471 -1.00 -31.38 -5.14
N ALA A 472 0.06 -32.01 -4.60
CA ALA A 472 0.16 -32.32 -3.18
C ALA A 472 0.21 -31.07 -2.32
N SER A 473 1.00 -30.06 -2.70
CA SER A 473 1.08 -28.77 -2.00
C SER A 473 -0.25 -28.01 -2.06
N LYS A 474 -0.89 -27.95 -3.22
CA LYS A 474 -2.23 -27.35 -3.37
C LYS A 474 -3.27 -28.08 -2.50
N ASN A 475 -3.25 -29.41 -2.46
CA ASN A 475 -4.16 -30.19 -1.61
C ASN A 475 -3.93 -29.95 -0.12
N LEU A 476 -2.68 -29.79 0.32
CA LEU A 476 -2.37 -29.40 1.69
C LEU A 476 -3.06 -28.06 2.06
N ARG A 477 -2.88 -27.04 1.22
CA ARG A 477 -3.51 -25.74 1.44
C ARG A 477 -5.03 -25.78 1.32
N LYS A 478 -5.59 -26.57 0.37
CA LYS A 478 -7.05 -26.78 0.23
C LYS A 478 -7.66 -27.44 1.48
N GLY A 479 -6.91 -28.30 2.16
CA GLY A 479 -7.35 -28.89 3.43
C GLY A 479 -7.59 -27.82 4.50
N PHE A 480 -6.65 -26.88 4.67
CA PHE A 480 -6.82 -25.74 5.55
C PHE A 480 -7.94 -24.81 5.06
N ALA A 481 -7.90 -24.43 3.77
CA ALA A 481 -8.83 -23.48 3.21
C ALA A 481 -10.29 -23.92 3.30
N THR A 482 -10.57 -25.21 3.16
CA THR A 482 -11.92 -25.78 3.31
C THR A 482 -12.48 -25.60 4.73
N LEU A 483 -11.65 -25.81 5.75
CA LEU A 483 -12.05 -25.61 7.13
C LEU A 483 -12.15 -24.10 7.49
N LEU A 484 -11.20 -23.28 7.03
CA LEU A 484 -11.28 -21.84 7.21
C LEU A 484 -12.56 -21.28 6.58
N ALA A 485 -12.88 -21.71 5.37
CA ALA A 485 -14.02 -21.21 4.61
C ALA A 485 -15.37 -21.51 5.29
N VAL A 486 -15.56 -22.69 5.88
CA VAL A 486 -16.85 -23.08 6.45
C VAL A 486 -17.24 -22.29 7.71
N TYR A 487 -16.24 -21.73 8.43
CA TYR A 487 -16.48 -20.95 9.64
C TYR A 487 -16.63 -19.45 9.39
N ARG A 488 -16.51 -18.98 8.13
CA ARG A 488 -16.59 -17.54 7.83
C ARG A 488 -17.93 -16.93 8.19
N ASP A 489 -19.05 -17.57 7.85
CA ASP A 489 -20.39 -17.03 8.09
C ASP A 489 -20.64 -16.75 9.57
N VAL A 490 -20.32 -17.70 10.46
CA VAL A 490 -20.53 -17.52 11.89
C VAL A 490 -19.64 -16.43 12.48
N SER A 491 -18.39 -16.33 12.04
CA SER A 491 -17.43 -15.37 12.54
C SER A 491 -17.77 -13.94 12.07
N VAL A 492 -18.00 -13.76 10.77
CA VAL A 492 -18.34 -12.46 10.19
C VAL A 492 -19.66 -11.94 10.75
N ASN A 493 -20.68 -12.79 10.87
CA ASN A 493 -21.97 -12.39 11.46
C ASN A 493 -21.85 -12.08 12.97
N SER A 494 -20.99 -12.79 13.70
CA SER A 494 -20.75 -12.50 15.11
C SER A 494 -20.11 -11.12 15.31
N TYR A 495 -19.13 -10.77 14.47
CA TYR A 495 -18.36 -9.54 14.61
C TYR A 495 -19.06 -8.31 13.99
N TYR A 496 -19.52 -8.44 12.74
CA TYR A 496 -20.10 -7.34 11.98
C TYR A 496 -21.64 -7.34 11.95
N GLY A 497 -22.32 -8.48 12.12
CA GLY A 497 -23.75 -8.60 11.84
C GLY A 497 -24.03 -8.29 10.36
N ASP A 498 -25.02 -7.44 10.12
CA ASP A 498 -25.43 -7.05 8.76
C ASP A 498 -24.45 -6.08 8.07
N ALA A 499 -23.44 -5.59 8.79
CA ALA A 499 -22.45 -4.64 8.27
C ALA A 499 -21.31 -5.27 7.44
N ALA A 500 -21.34 -6.58 7.26
CA ALA A 500 -20.43 -7.29 6.36
C ALA A 500 -21.09 -8.53 5.78
N SER A 501 -20.51 -9.01 4.68
CA SER A 501 -20.90 -10.25 4.03
C SER A 501 -19.66 -11.09 3.70
N VAL A 502 -19.84 -12.42 3.67
CA VAL A 502 -18.80 -13.34 3.20
C VAL A 502 -18.64 -13.21 1.69
N ILE A 503 -17.38 -13.14 1.24
CA ILE A 503 -17.02 -13.12 -0.17
C ILE A 503 -16.35 -14.44 -0.58
N ASN A 504 -16.38 -14.76 -1.87
CA ASN A 504 -15.86 -16.01 -2.39
C ASN A 504 -14.72 -15.86 -3.40
N TYR A 505 -14.36 -14.64 -3.72
CA TYR A 505 -13.23 -14.31 -4.58
C TYR A 505 -12.33 -13.26 -3.91
N PRO A 506 -11.01 -13.32 -4.10
CA PRO A 506 -10.06 -12.37 -3.53
C PRO A 506 -10.07 -11.04 -4.31
N ILE A 507 -11.19 -10.35 -4.24
CA ILE A 507 -11.44 -9.05 -4.85
C ILE A 507 -12.58 -8.34 -4.10
N SER A 508 -12.49 -7.02 -3.95
CA SER A 508 -13.58 -6.24 -3.36
C SER A 508 -14.87 -6.39 -4.19
N ASN A 509 -16.00 -6.66 -3.53
CA ASN A 509 -17.31 -6.74 -4.20
C ASN A 509 -17.73 -5.41 -4.86
N THR A 510 -17.10 -4.29 -4.49
CA THR A 510 -17.34 -2.98 -5.11
C THR A 510 -16.65 -2.84 -6.46
N SER A 511 -15.68 -3.70 -6.77
CA SER A 511 -14.98 -3.70 -8.06
C SER A 511 -15.92 -4.12 -9.19
N TRP A 512 -15.84 -3.43 -10.33
CA TRP A 512 -16.57 -3.79 -11.54
C TRP A 512 -16.17 -5.19 -12.09
N ALA A 513 -14.94 -5.64 -11.77
CA ALA A 513 -14.46 -6.97 -12.18
C ALA A 513 -14.88 -8.10 -11.23
N ALA A 514 -15.46 -7.78 -10.07
CA ALA A 514 -15.83 -8.80 -9.10
C ALA A 514 -16.92 -9.75 -9.63
N PRO A 515 -16.71 -11.07 -9.57
CA PRO A 515 -17.77 -12.06 -9.88
C PRO A 515 -18.96 -11.85 -8.96
N GLN A 516 -20.15 -11.85 -9.52
CA GLN A 516 -21.41 -11.66 -8.80
C GLN A 516 -22.15 -12.99 -8.66
N LYS A 517 -22.95 -13.13 -7.60
CA LYS A 517 -23.76 -14.34 -7.36
C LYS A 517 -24.73 -14.69 -8.51
N SER A 518 -25.06 -13.67 -9.33
CA SER A 518 -25.89 -13.82 -10.52
C SER A 518 -25.15 -14.37 -11.76
N ASP A 519 -23.80 -14.36 -11.73
CA ASP A 519 -23.00 -14.84 -12.85
C ASP A 519 -23.07 -16.36 -12.92
N ALA A 520 -23.26 -16.90 -14.13
CA ALA A 520 -23.51 -18.34 -14.33
C ALA A 520 -22.36 -19.25 -13.90
N ASP A 521 -21.14 -18.73 -13.90
CA ASP A 521 -19.91 -19.40 -13.50
C ASP A 521 -19.44 -19.06 -12.07
N TYR A 522 -20.29 -18.37 -11.29
CA TYR A 522 -20.00 -18.07 -9.89
C TYR A 522 -19.86 -19.33 -9.05
N LYS A 523 -18.79 -19.40 -8.28
CA LYS A 523 -18.51 -20.54 -7.38
C LYS A 523 -18.35 -20.06 -5.94
N VAL A 524 -18.83 -20.87 -5.00
CA VAL A 524 -18.50 -20.69 -3.58
C VAL A 524 -17.09 -21.25 -3.36
N ALA A 525 -16.21 -20.46 -2.79
CA ALA A 525 -14.82 -20.85 -2.56
C ALA A 525 -14.75 -22.04 -1.60
N PHE A 526 -13.90 -23.02 -1.93
CA PHE A 526 -13.58 -24.20 -1.09
C PHE A 526 -14.81 -25.03 -0.69
N SER A 527 -15.75 -25.19 -1.64
CA SER A 527 -17.01 -25.89 -1.44
C SER A 527 -17.06 -27.27 -2.13
N VAL A 528 -15.93 -27.76 -2.64
CA VAL A 528 -15.80 -29.09 -3.25
C VAL A 528 -14.78 -29.94 -2.51
N ASP A 529 -14.93 -31.24 -2.59
CA ASP A 529 -13.96 -32.24 -2.08
C ASP A 529 -12.79 -32.46 -3.08
N VAL A 530 -11.89 -33.35 -2.72
CA VAL A 530 -10.71 -33.66 -3.52
C VAL A 530 -11.05 -34.28 -4.90
N ASP A 531 -12.22 -34.86 -5.05
CA ASP A 531 -12.75 -35.39 -6.30
C ASP A 531 -13.59 -34.38 -7.11
N GLY A 532 -13.68 -33.12 -6.62
CA GLY A 532 -14.45 -32.06 -7.25
C GLY A 532 -15.97 -32.12 -6.99
N LYS A 533 -16.42 -32.95 -6.06
CA LYS A 533 -17.84 -33.03 -5.70
C LYS A 533 -18.22 -31.97 -4.67
N ALA A 534 -19.42 -31.42 -4.81
CA ALA A 534 -19.95 -30.45 -3.84
C ALA A 534 -20.00 -31.06 -2.43
N ILE A 535 -19.45 -30.33 -1.47
CA ILE A 535 -19.40 -30.72 -0.05
C ILE A 535 -20.76 -30.46 0.62
N TYR A 536 -21.44 -29.36 0.22
CA TYR A 536 -22.64 -28.88 0.89
C TYR A 536 -23.91 -29.09 0.06
N THR A 537 -24.99 -29.37 0.74
CA THR A 537 -26.35 -29.42 0.18
C THR A 537 -27.24 -28.36 0.84
N ALA A 538 -28.34 -27.97 0.21
CA ALA A 538 -29.20 -26.90 0.68
C ALA A 538 -29.90 -27.19 2.03
N ASP A 539 -30.05 -28.48 2.40
CA ASP A 539 -30.71 -28.96 3.60
C ASP A 539 -29.77 -29.10 4.83
N MET A 540 -28.46 -28.90 4.64
CA MET A 540 -27.49 -28.96 5.73
C MET A 540 -27.60 -27.76 6.67
N ASP A 541 -27.74 -28.04 7.96
CA ASP A 541 -27.50 -27.06 9.01
C ASP A 541 -26.00 -26.76 9.21
N ALA A 542 -25.67 -25.86 10.12
CA ALA A 542 -24.29 -25.46 10.35
C ALA A 542 -23.40 -26.61 10.83
N GLU A 543 -23.89 -27.46 11.75
CA GLU A 543 -23.13 -28.59 12.28
C GLU A 543 -22.87 -29.66 11.22
N ALA A 544 -23.85 -29.93 10.36
CA ALA A 544 -23.69 -30.83 9.22
C ALA A 544 -22.65 -30.28 8.23
N LYS A 545 -22.64 -28.96 7.96
CA LYS A 545 -21.63 -28.30 7.12
C LYS A 545 -20.23 -28.40 7.72
N TYR A 546 -20.08 -28.19 9.03
CA TYR A 546 -18.77 -28.32 9.70
C TYR A 546 -18.24 -29.75 9.62
N ALA A 547 -19.10 -30.75 9.84
CA ALA A 547 -18.72 -32.15 9.70
C ALA A 547 -18.35 -32.52 8.26
N ALA A 548 -19.09 -32.05 7.28
CA ALA A 548 -18.81 -32.28 5.86
C ALA A 548 -17.48 -31.62 5.44
N ALA A 549 -17.21 -30.40 5.88
CA ALA A 549 -15.93 -29.71 5.65
C ALA A 549 -14.75 -30.47 6.27
N LEU A 550 -14.89 -30.98 7.49
CA LEU A 550 -13.85 -31.77 8.15
C LEU A 550 -13.56 -33.06 7.38
N ASN A 551 -14.57 -33.74 6.87
CA ASN A 551 -14.40 -34.96 6.05
C ASN A 551 -13.71 -34.63 4.72
N ALA A 552 -14.05 -33.51 4.06
CA ALA A 552 -13.41 -33.07 2.85
C ALA A 552 -11.93 -32.69 3.11
N ALA A 553 -11.64 -31.98 4.20
CA ALA A 553 -10.28 -31.64 4.61
C ALA A 553 -9.42 -32.90 4.86
N ILE A 554 -9.97 -33.94 5.50
CA ILE A 554 -9.29 -35.23 5.67
C ILE A 554 -8.92 -35.82 4.29
N GLY A 555 -9.84 -35.75 3.31
CA GLY A 555 -9.59 -36.17 1.94
C GLY A 555 -8.41 -35.43 1.30
N TYR A 556 -8.37 -34.12 1.43
CA TYR A 556 -7.29 -33.26 0.93
C TYR A 556 -5.95 -33.58 1.60
N PHE A 557 -5.88 -33.69 2.93
CA PHE A 557 -4.64 -34.04 3.63
C PHE A 557 -4.13 -35.44 3.25
N LYS A 558 -5.02 -36.43 3.06
CA LYS A 558 -4.63 -37.73 2.55
C LYS A 558 -4.04 -37.62 1.14
N ALA A 559 -4.66 -36.85 0.24
CA ALA A 559 -4.18 -36.65 -1.12
C ALA A 559 -2.86 -35.82 -1.15
N ALA A 560 -2.61 -35.03 -0.14
CA ALA A 560 -1.34 -34.35 0.08
C ALA A 560 -0.21 -35.26 0.59
N GLY A 561 -0.53 -36.50 0.98
CA GLY A 561 0.44 -37.50 1.43
C GLY A 561 0.56 -37.67 2.94
N PHE A 562 -0.33 -37.07 3.73
CA PHE A 562 -0.35 -37.26 5.19
C PHE A 562 -0.78 -38.68 5.55
N THR A 563 -0.15 -39.27 6.55
CA THR A 563 -0.43 -40.64 6.99
C THR A 563 -1.60 -40.68 7.98
N TRP A 564 -2.71 -41.26 7.56
CA TRP A 564 -3.92 -41.44 8.38
C TRP A 564 -3.94 -42.74 9.13
N LYS A 565 -4.32 -42.76 10.38
CA LYS A 565 -4.47 -43.94 11.22
C LYS A 565 -5.95 -44.17 11.55
N ASP A 566 -6.54 -45.19 10.94
CA ASP A 566 -7.97 -45.49 11.07
C ASP A 566 -8.42 -45.83 12.48
N SER A 567 -7.55 -46.44 13.31
CA SER A 567 -7.88 -46.82 14.68
C SER A 567 -8.04 -45.63 15.63
N THR A 568 -7.35 -44.52 15.35
CA THR A 568 -7.41 -43.26 16.16
C THR A 568 -8.19 -42.14 15.47
N LYS A 569 -8.49 -42.28 14.17
CA LYS A 569 -9.07 -41.27 13.31
C LYS A 569 -8.22 -39.96 13.31
N MET A 570 -6.90 -40.12 13.27
CA MET A 570 -5.94 -39.01 13.30
C MET A 570 -4.82 -39.19 12.28
N PHE A 571 -4.28 -38.08 11.81
CA PHE A 571 -3.00 -38.08 11.11
C PHE A 571 -1.86 -38.28 12.09
N THR A 572 -0.86 -39.04 11.71
CA THR A 572 0.27 -39.44 12.55
C THR A 572 1.62 -39.06 11.98
N ALA A 573 1.68 -38.70 10.71
CA ALA A 573 2.89 -38.21 10.05
C ALA A 573 2.53 -37.29 8.88
N ALA A 574 3.36 -36.30 8.64
CA ALA A 574 3.33 -35.43 7.49
C ALA A 574 4.33 -35.95 6.41
N PRO A 575 4.09 -35.68 5.13
CA PRO A 575 5.07 -35.93 4.08
C PRO A 575 6.26 -34.95 4.19
N ASP A 576 7.34 -35.23 3.47
CA ASP A 576 8.51 -34.34 3.42
C ASP A 576 8.10 -32.92 3.02
N GLY A 577 8.70 -31.92 3.67
CA GLY A 577 8.41 -30.49 3.45
C GLY A 577 7.14 -29.98 4.12
N ALA A 578 6.30 -30.87 4.67
CA ALA A 578 5.10 -30.50 5.42
C ALA A 578 5.24 -30.82 6.92
N SER A 579 4.31 -30.33 7.74
CA SER A 579 4.29 -30.50 9.18
C SER A 579 2.89 -30.95 9.68
N LEU A 580 2.82 -31.50 10.88
CA LEU A 580 1.57 -31.69 11.63
C LEU A 580 1.22 -30.45 12.49
N THR A 581 2.09 -29.47 12.53
CA THR A 581 1.90 -28.22 13.28
C THR A 581 2.17 -27.03 12.38
N TYR A 582 1.27 -26.06 12.38
CA TYR A 582 1.33 -24.80 11.63
C TYR A 582 0.91 -23.63 12.53
N GLU A 583 1.38 -22.43 12.19
CA GLU A 583 1.05 -21.19 12.89
C GLU A 583 0.12 -20.32 12.03
N ALA A 584 -0.83 -19.66 12.67
CA ALA A 584 -1.64 -18.61 12.07
C ALA A 584 -1.47 -17.30 12.87
N LEU A 585 -0.99 -16.26 12.22
CA LEU A 585 -0.81 -14.93 12.80
C LEU A 585 -2.08 -14.11 12.65
N ILE A 586 -2.54 -13.50 13.73
CA ILE A 586 -3.72 -12.64 13.73
C ILE A 586 -3.48 -11.40 14.58
N PRO A 587 -3.68 -10.16 14.02
CA PRO A 587 -3.55 -8.92 14.78
C PRO A 587 -4.86 -8.60 15.51
N GLY A 588 -5.19 -9.36 16.54
CA GLY A 588 -6.39 -9.22 17.37
C GLY A 588 -6.14 -8.57 18.74
N ASP A 589 -5.08 -7.75 18.84
CA ASP A 589 -4.64 -7.01 20.02
C ASP A 589 -4.38 -7.90 21.26
N GLY A 590 -4.08 -9.19 21.04
CA GLY A 590 -3.92 -10.19 22.10
C GLY A 590 -5.21 -10.48 22.86
N GLN A 591 -6.36 -10.06 22.34
CA GLN A 591 -7.69 -10.19 22.97
C GLN A 591 -8.74 -10.81 22.06
N GLY A 592 -8.33 -11.24 20.86
CA GLY A 592 -9.24 -11.81 19.85
C GLY A 592 -10.14 -10.78 19.17
N ASP A 593 -9.79 -9.49 19.23
CA ASP A 593 -10.58 -8.43 18.59
C ASP A 593 -10.28 -8.34 17.08
N HIS A 594 -10.70 -9.37 16.37
CA HIS A 594 -10.55 -9.45 14.93
C HIS A 594 -11.66 -10.29 14.29
N PRO A 595 -12.25 -9.90 13.15
CA PRO A 595 -13.36 -10.63 12.52
C PRO A 595 -13.02 -12.08 12.12
N ASN A 596 -11.76 -12.41 11.86
CA ASN A 596 -11.33 -13.77 11.55
C ASN A 596 -10.87 -14.60 12.76
N PHE A 597 -10.90 -14.05 13.99
CA PHE A 597 -10.41 -14.77 15.17
C PHE A 597 -11.19 -16.07 15.42
N GLN A 598 -12.52 -16.01 15.33
CA GLN A 598 -13.36 -17.17 15.49
C GLN A 598 -13.20 -18.18 14.33
N VAL A 599 -12.89 -17.71 13.10
CA VAL A 599 -12.56 -18.62 11.98
C VAL A 599 -11.33 -19.46 12.33
N LEU A 600 -10.25 -18.81 12.78
CA LEU A 600 -8.99 -19.49 13.10
C LEU A 600 -9.13 -20.42 14.29
N THR A 601 -9.79 -20.00 15.37
CA THR A 601 -9.97 -20.82 16.58
C THR A 601 -10.85 -22.02 16.34
N ASN A 602 -11.96 -21.87 15.61
CA ASN A 602 -12.82 -23.02 15.24
C ASN A 602 -12.10 -24.00 14.31
N THR A 603 -11.29 -23.48 13.37
CA THR A 603 -10.47 -24.31 12.49
C THR A 603 -9.40 -25.08 13.28
N SER A 604 -8.73 -24.43 14.22
CA SER A 604 -7.76 -25.05 15.13
C SER A 604 -8.38 -26.22 15.90
N GLU A 605 -9.57 -25.99 16.50
CA GLU A 605 -10.29 -27.04 17.21
C GLU A 605 -10.73 -28.21 16.30
N ALA A 606 -11.12 -27.93 15.07
CA ALA A 606 -11.47 -28.96 14.10
C ALA A 606 -10.25 -29.81 13.68
N LEU A 607 -9.14 -29.17 13.39
CA LEU A 607 -7.87 -29.79 13.00
C LEU A 607 -7.29 -30.65 14.12
N LYS A 608 -7.39 -30.21 15.37
CA LYS A 608 -6.95 -30.95 16.54
C LYS A 608 -7.64 -32.30 16.66
N LYS A 609 -8.93 -32.41 16.29
CA LYS A 609 -9.68 -33.68 16.28
C LYS A 609 -9.12 -34.72 15.32
N ILE A 610 -8.40 -34.29 14.30
CA ILE A 610 -7.80 -35.16 13.28
C ILE A 610 -6.28 -35.25 13.38
N GLY A 611 -5.66 -34.73 14.45
CA GLY A 611 -4.22 -34.86 14.71
C GLY A 611 -3.34 -33.83 13.99
N ILE A 612 -3.89 -32.69 13.56
CA ILE A 612 -3.15 -31.55 13.04
C ILE A 612 -3.33 -30.39 14.01
N THR A 613 -2.25 -29.67 14.30
CA THR A 613 -2.24 -28.50 15.18
C THR A 613 -2.14 -27.23 14.34
N LEU A 614 -3.08 -26.30 14.57
CA LEU A 614 -2.97 -24.92 14.10
C LEU A 614 -2.84 -24.03 15.33
N GLU A 615 -1.67 -23.48 15.54
CA GLU A 615 -1.40 -22.53 16.63
C GLU A 615 -1.89 -21.15 16.20
N VAL A 616 -2.89 -20.61 16.90
CA VAL A 616 -3.42 -19.27 16.63
C VAL A 616 -2.65 -18.28 17.51
N ASN A 617 -1.76 -17.54 16.90
CA ASN A 617 -0.94 -16.52 17.55
C ASN A 617 -1.61 -15.16 17.41
N ASP A 618 -2.28 -14.72 18.48
CA ASP A 618 -2.96 -13.42 18.54
C ASP A 618 -1.96 -12.34 18.97
N LEU A 619 -1.56 -11.52 17.99
CA LEU A 619 -0.53 -10.50 18.15
C LEU A 619 -1.10 -9.27 18.86
N ALA A 620 -0.48 -8.89 19.97
CA ALA A 620 -0.76 -7.64 20.66
C ALA A 620 -0.21 -6.40 19.89
N ASP A 621 0.79 -6.63 19.05
CA ASP A 621 1.39 -5.62 18.17
C ASP A 621 1.33 -6.10 16.73
N SER A 622 0.59 -5.38 15.90
CA SER A 622 0.41 -5.71 14.50
C SER A 622 1.67 -5.54 13.65
N SER A 623 2.69 -4.83 14.12
CA SER A 623 3.96 -4.70 13.41
C SER A 623 4.67 -6.03 13.23
N VAL A 624 4.56 -6.94 14.19
CA VAL A 624 5.11 -8.31 14.11
C VAL A 624 4.55 -9.09 12.92
N LEU A 625 3.29 -8.85 12.56
CA LEU A 625 2.72 -9.46 11.36
C LEU A 625 3.47 -9.01 10.11
N TRP A 626 3.67 -7.70 9.97
CA TRP A 626 4.33 -7.14 8.79
C TRP A 626 5.79 -7.56 8.69
N GLU A 627 6.52 -7.60 9.81
CA GLU A 627 7.90 -8.13 9.86
C GLU A 627 7.98 -9.58 9.34
N ARG A 628 6.99 -10.41 9.70
CA ARG A 628 6.93 -11.81 9.25
C ARG A 628 6.56 -11.92 7.76
N LEU A 629 5.67 -11.05 7.27
CA LEU A 629 5.31 -10.97 5.86
C LEU A 629 6.45 -10.47 4.99
N ASP A 630 7.17 -9.45 5.45
CA ASP A 630 8.33 -8.89 4.74
C ASP A 630 9.51 -9.85 4.71
N ALA A 631 9.65 -10.70 5.74
CA ALA A 631 10.64 -11.76 5.78
C ALA A 631 10.22 -13.05 5.04
N GLY A 632 8.96 -13.15 4.56
CA GLY A 632 8.42 -14.35 3.91
C GLY A 632 8.34 -15.59 4.81
N THR A 633 8.32 -15.42 6.15
CA THR A 633 8.43 -16.52 7.13
C THR A 633 7.08 -16.93 7.74
N GLN A 634 5.98 -16.26 7.41
CA GLN A 634 4.65 -16.61 7.85
C GLN A 634 4.15 -17.90 7.20
N GLU A 635 3.27 -18.64 7.89
CA GLU A 635 2.57 -19.79 7.33
C GLU A 635 1.14 -19.39 6.96
N LEU A 636 0.29 -19.10 7.95
CA LEU A 636 -1.03 -18.53 7.74
C LEU A 636 -1.10 -17.17 8.43
N TRP A 637 -1.89 -16.25 7.87
CA TRP A 637 -2.12 -14.95 8.50
C TRP A 637 -3.47 -14.37 8.13
N THR A 638 -3.91 -13.36 8.85
CA THR A 638 -5.08 -12.58 8.47
C THR A 638 -4.73 -11.11 8.30
N ALA A 639 -5.30 -10.51 7.25
CA ALA A 639 -5.18 -9.09 6.97
C ALA A 639 -6.35 -8.61 6.10
N ALA A 640 -6.27 -7.36 5.65
CA ALA A 640 -7.22 -6.79 4.71
C ALA A 640 -6.48 -5.97 3.66
N TRP A 641 -6.93 -6.05 2.42
CA TRP A 641 -6.46 -5.19 1.33
C TRP A 641 -7.34 -3.95 1.20
N GLY A 642 -6.70 -2.78 1.05
CA GLY A 642 -7.31 -1.64 0.41
C GLY A 642 -7.18 -1.80 -1.10
N SER A 643 -8.28 -1.60 -1.84
CA SER A 643 -8.28 -1.76 -3.29
C SER A 643 -8.21 -0.39 -3.99
N THR A 644 -7.81 -0.41 -5.25
CA THR A 644 -7.83 0.76 -6.15
C THR A 644 -9.06 0.71 -7.07
N ILE A 645 -9.35 1.81 -7.76
CA ILE A 645 -10.46 1.88 -8.73
C ILE A 645 -10.27 0.85 -9.84
N ASP A 646 -9.08 0.79 -10.41
CA ASP A 646 -8.72 -0.29 -11.33
C ASP A 646 -8.38 -1.56 -10.54
N PRO A 647 -8.98 -2.72 -10.87
CA PRO A 647 -8.75 -3.99 -10.16
C PRO A 647 -7.45 -4.68 -10.58
N ASP A 648 -6.42 -3.92 -10.88
CA ASP A 648 -5.10 -4.44 -11.27
C ASP A 648 -4.54 -5.40 -10.22
N MET A 649 -4.13 -6.59 -10.64
CA MET A 649 -3.62 -7.65 -9.77
C MET A 649 -2.10 -7.75 -9.77
N TYR A 650 -1.39 -6.90 -10.52
CA TYR A 650 0.05 -7.04 -10.73
C TYR A 650 0.84 -6.94 -9.42
N GLN A 651 0.56 -5.90 -8.62
CA GLN A 651 1.29 -5.65 -7.38
C GLN A 651 1.25 -6.84 -6.40
N VAL A 652 0.07 -7.49 -6.28
CA VAL A 652 -0.20 -8.45 -5.19
C VAL A 652 0.00 -9.90 -5.61
N TYR A 653 -0.22 -10.22 -6.90
CA TYR A 653 -0.24 -11.63 -7.33
C TYR A 653 0.75 -11.99 -8.44
N HIS A 654 1.35 -11.01 -9.14
CA HIS A 654 2.41 -11.31 -10.10
C HIS A 654 3.64 -11.87 -9.37
N SER A 655 4.28 -12.89 -9.93
CA SER A 655 5.40 -13.58 -9.27
C SER A 655 6.60 -12.67 -8.98
N SER A 656 6.81 -11.60 -9.80
CA SER A 656 7.85 -10.61 -9.53
C SER A 656 7.62 -9.82 -8.23
N GLY A 657 6.39 -9.81 -7.70
CA GLY A 657 6.04 -9.16 -6.43
C GLY A 657 6.31 -10.01 -5.19
N ILE A 658 6.88 -11.20 -5.33
CA ILE A 658 7.35 -12.01 -4.20
C ILE A 658 8.53 -11.29 -3.55
N VAL A 659 8.57 -11.31 -2.22
CA VAL A 659 9.63 -10.69 -1.41
C VAL A 659 11.01 -11.14 -1.87
N GLY A 660 11.91 -10.18 -2.07
CA GLY A 660 13.31 -10.43 -2.48
C GLY A 660 13.51 -10.64 -3.99
N LEU A 661 12.46 -10.58 -4.83
CA LEU A 661 12.60 -10.69 -6.29
C LEU A 661 12.68 -9.34 -7.03
N GLY A 662 12.75 -8.23 -6.27
CA GLY A 662 12.96 -6.88 -6.81
C GLY A 662 11.70 -6.25 -7.44
N GLY A 663 10.51 -6.73 -7.08
CA GLY A 663 9.22 -6.18 -7.48
C GLY A 663 8.57 -5.35 -6.37
N SER A 664 7.26 -5.57 -6.18
CA SER A 664 6.46 -4.82 -5.20
C SER A 664 6.62 -5.28 -3.75
N ASP A 665 7.21 -6.44 -3.53
CA ASP A 665 7.27 -7.18 -2.25
C ASP A 665 5.90 -7.38 -1.58
N SER A 666 4.82 -7.29 -2.36
CA SER A 666 3.43 -7.39 -1.87
C SER A 666 2.79 -8.77 -2.12
N ASN A 667 3.46 -9.67 -2.86
CA ASN A 667 3.00 -11.03 -3.06
C ASN A 667 3.39 -11.91 -1.85
N HIS A 668 2.79 -11.61 -0.70
CA HIS A 668 3.03 -12.35 0.54
C HIS A 668 2.54 -13.81 0.49
N TYR A 669 1.76 -14.16 -0.52
CA TYR A 669 1.30 -15.54 -0.76
C TYR A 669 2.37 -16.44 -1.36
N HIS A 670 3.43 -15.86 -1.91
CA HIS A 670 4.47 -16.54 -2.68
C HIS A 670 3.88 -17.40 -3.82
N ILE A 671 2.79 -16.93 -4.43
CA ILE A 671 2.24 -17.58 -5.62
C ILE A 671 3.11 -17.24 -6.82
N ALA A 672 3.61 -18.29 -7.50
CA ALA A 672 4.41 -18.19 -8.71
C ALA A 672 3.81 -19.10 -9.79
N ASP A 673 2.94 -18.53 -10.60
CA ASP A 673 2.21 -19.23 -11.65
C ASP A 673 2.33 -18.48 -12.98
N ALA A 674 2.98 -19.08 -13.95
CA ALA A 674 3.25 -18.41 -15.24
C ALA A 674 1.98 -18.10 -16.05
N GLU A 675 0.90 -18.88 -15.88
CA GLU A 675 -0.39 -18.59 -16.52
C GLU A 675 -1.04 -17.37 -15.85
N LEU A 676 -1.01 -17.30 -14.52
CA LEU A 676 -1.49 -16.15 -13.75
C LEU A 676 -0.73 -14.88 -14.13
N ASP A 677 0.59 -14.94 -14.18
CA ASP A 677 1.43 -13.80 -14.56
C ASP A 677 1.08 -13.26 -15.95
N ASN A 678 0.92 -14.15 -16.93
CA ASN A 678 0.52 -13.78 -18.27
C ASN A 678 -0.88 -13.15 -18.31
N LEU A 679 -1.85 -13.74 -17.61
CA LEU A 679 -3.22 -13.20 -17.55
C LEU A 679 -3.28 -11.82 -16.89
N ILE A 680 -2.53 -11.62 -15.81
CA ILE A 680 -2.41 -10.32 -15.14
C ILE A 680 -1.90 -9.25 -16.13
N VAL A 681 -0.83 -9.57 -16.88
CA VAL A 681 -0.26 -8.66 -17.88
C VAL A 681 -1.26 -8.40 -19.02
N GLU A 682 -1.95 -9.42 -19.51
CA GLU A 682 -2.97 -9.28 -20.55
C GLU A 682 -4.15 -8.42 -20.10
N ALA A 683 -4.60 -8.54 -18.85
CA ALA A 683 -5.69 -7.73 -18.31
C ALA A 683 -5.36 -6.22 -18.31
N ARG A 684 -4.08 -5.84 -18.23
CA ARG A 684 -3.63 -4.44 -18.25
C ARG A 684 -3.60 -3.83 -19.65
N LYS A 685 -3.58 -4.64 -20.72
CA LYS A 685 -3.37 -4.19 -22.10
C LYS A 685 -4.66 -3.82 -22.85
N SER A 686 -5.82 -3.99 -22.27
CA SER A 686 -7.11 -3.70 -22.89
C SER A 686 -7.90 -2.66 -22.13
N ASP A 687 -8.66 -1.82 -22.83
CA ASP A 687 -9.66 -0.90 -22.28
C ASP A 687 -11.08 -1.51 -22.25
N ASP A 688 -11.29 -2.67 -22.87
CA ASP A 688 -12.56 -3.39 -22.83
C ASP A 688 -12.78 -4.04 -21.45
N GLN A 689 -13.62 -3.41 -20.64
CA GLN A 689 -13.96 -3.91 -19.29
C GLN A 689 -14.58 -5.32 -19.31
N THR A 690 -15.35 -5.67 -20.36
CA THR A 690 -15.97 -7.01 -20.47
C THR A 690 -14.90 -8.06 -20.66
N TYR A 691 -13.96 -7.82 -21.55
CA TYR A 691 -12.81 -8.68 -21.76
C TYR A 691 -11.95 -8.77 -20.49
N ARG A 692 -11.59 -7.64 -19.90
CA ARG A 692 -10.78 -7.59 -18.67
C ARG A 692 -11.45 -8.33 -17.51
N LYS A 693 -12.80 -8.20 -17.35
CA LYS A 693 -13.55 -8.94 -16.32
C LYS A 693 -13.40 -10.46 -16.50
N SER A 694 -13.45 -10.94 -17.74
CA SER A 694 -13.26 -12.38 -18.02
C SER A 694 -11.84 -12.85 -17.73
N VAL A 695 -10.83 -12.04 -18.03
CA VAL A 695 -9.42 -12.33 -17.72
C VAL A 695 -9.19 -12.33 -16.20
N TYR A 696 -9.70 -11.34 -15.49
CA TYR A 696 -9.61 -11.31 -14.02
C TYR A 696 -10.33 -12.48 -13.37
N LYS A 697 -11.47 -12.93 -13.93
CA LYS A 697 -12.13 -14.15 -13.43
C LYS A 697 -11.23 -15.37 -13.52
N ALA A 698 -10.49 -15.52 -14.64
CA ALA A 698 -9.51 -16.59 -14.79
C ALA A 698 -8.35 -16.47 -13.78
N CYS A 699 -7.84 -15.26 -13.54
CA CYS A 699 -6.84 -15.01 -12.48
C CYS A 699 -7.36 -15.43 -11.10
N LEU A 700 -8.58 -15.03 -10.75
CA LEU A 700 -9.19 -15.35 -9.46
C LEU A 700 -9.39 -16.86 -9.28
N ASP A 701 -9.77 -17.57 -10.35
CA ASP A 701 -9.92 -19.04 -10.32
C ASP A 701 -8.57 -19.74 -10.07
N ILE A 702 -7.47 -19.24 -10.64
CA ILE A 702 -6.12 -19.75 -10.38
C ILE A 702 -5.72 -19.53 -8.93
N ILE A 703 -5.93 -18.32 -8.39
CA ILE A 703 -5.60 -17.99 -7.00
C ILE A 703 -6.36 -18.90 -6.02
N ILE A 704 -7.65 -19.15 -6.27
CA ILE A 704 -8.46 -20.07 -5.46
C ILE A 704 -7.96 -21.52 -5.63
N ASP A 705 -7.57 -21.96 -6.83
CA ASP A 705 -7.02 -23.31 -7.04
C ASP A 705 -5.69 -23.52 -6.28
N TRP A 706 -4.85 -22.49 -6.21
CA TRP A 706 -3.63 -22.54 -5.41
C TRP A 706 -3.91 -22.60 -3.90
N ALA A 707 -5.10 -22.15 -3.49
CA ALA A 707 -5.53 -22.08 -2.09
C ALA A 707 -4.54 -21.27 -1.20
N VAL A 708 -3.99 -20.21 -1.76
CA VAL A 708 -3.09 -19.29 -1.05
C VAL A 708 -3.84 -18.17 -0.34
N GLU A 709 -5.11 -17.99 -0.67
CA GLU A 709 -5.97 -16.99 -0.04
C GLU A 709 -7.39 -17.53 0.16
N VAL A 710 -7.89 -17.38 1.37
CA VAL A 710 -9.29 -17.60 1.71
C VAL A 710 -9.96 -16.22 1.81
N PRO A 711 -10.72 -15.80 0.78
CA PRO A 711 -11.49 -14.55 0.85
C PRO A 711 -12.45 -14.63 2.02
N SER A 712 -12.48 -13.63 2.88
CA SER A 712 -13.24 -13.72 4.12
C SER A 712 -14.46 -12.81 4.09
N TYR A 713 -14.27 -11.48 4.10
CA TYR A 713 -15.41 -10.58 4.23
C TYR A 713 -15.25 -9.29 3.43
N GLN A 714 -16.39 -8.78 3.00
CA GLN A 714 -16.61 -7.42 2.54
C GLN A 714 -17.35 -6.66 3.64
N ARG A 715 -16.72 -5.66 4.27
CA ARG A 715 -17.33 -4.84 5.31
C ARG A 715 -17.88 -3.53 4.79
N GLN A 716 -18.65 -2.85 5.61
CA GLN A 716 -19.04 -1.47 5.40
C GLN A 716 -18.15 -0.52 6.20
N ASN A 717 -17.89 0.66 5.64
CA ASN A 717 -17.42 1.83 6.36
C ASN A 717 -18.63 2.64 6.79
N ILE A 718 -18.55 3.30 7.95
CA ILE A 718 -19.59 4.23 8.37
C ILE A 718 -19.00 5.62 8.60
N VAL A 719 -19.80 6.62 8.31
CA VAL A 719 -19.58 8.00 8.71
C VAL A 719 -20.77 8.41 9.55
N VAL A 720 -20.52 8.97 10.72
CA VAL A 720 -21.56 9.45 11.63
C VAL A 720 -21.50 10.98 11.71
N PHE A 721 -22.67 11.60 11.64
CA PHE A 721 -22.83 13.04 11.69
C PHE A 721 -23.63 13.42 12.93
N SER A 722 -23.27 14.54 13.58
CA SER A 722 -24.11 15.15 14.59
C SER A 722 -25.36 15.72 13.94
N THR A 723 -26.53 15.12 14.19
CA THR A 723 -27.83 15.59 13.63
C THR A 723 -28.18 17.00 14.12
N GLU A 724 -27.70 17.38 15.31
CA GLU A 724 -27.95 18.71 15.90
C GLU A 724 -27.07 19.80 15.27
N ARG A 725 -25.92 19.43 14.68
CA ARG A 725 -24.93 20.38 14.18
C ARG A 725 -24.84 20.41 12.64
N VAL A 726 -24.88 19.25 12.00
CA VAL A 726 -24.74 19.15 10.55
C VAL A 726 -26.11 19.22 9.87
N ASN A 727 -26.25 20.11 8.90
CA ASN A 727 -27.42 20.10 8.01
C ASN A 727 -27.27 18.94 7.01
N ILE A 728 -27.84 17.81 7.34
CA ILE A 728 -27.71 16.55 6.58
C ILE A 728 -28.16 16.71 5.12
N ASP A 729 -29.15 17.56 4.84
CA ASP A 729 -29.64 17.81 3.49
C ASP A 729 -28.61 18.52 2.58
N THR A 730 -27.53 19.03 3.15
CA THR A 730 -26.43 19.68 2.43
C THR A 730 -25.17 18.81 2.29
N VAL A 731 -25.18 17.61 2.87
CA VAL A 731 -24.16 16.60 2.62
C VAL A 731 -24.37 16.05 1.22
N THR A 732 -23.28 15.80 0.47
CA THR A 732 -23.39 15.23 -0.87
C THR A 732 -24.23 13.94 -0.84
N PRO A 733 -25.24 13.81 -1.72
CA PRO A 733 -26.11 12.64 -1.72
C PRO A 733 -25.44 11.41 -2.34
N ASP A 734 -26.00 10.22 -2.08
CA ASP A 734 -25.53 8.95 -2.65
C ASP A 734 -24.02 8.75 -2.48
N ILE A 735 -23.56 8.87 -1.24
CA ILE A 735 -22.16 8.61 -0.87
C ILE A 735 -21.81 7.16 -1.23
N THR A 736 -20.66 6.98 -1.86
CA THR A 736 -20.10 5.67 -2.22
C THR A 736 -18.66 5.53 -1.72
N THR A 737 -18.06 4.39 -1.97
CA THR A 737 -16.64 4.18 -1.71
C THR A 737 -15.71 5.05 -2.60
N PHE A 738 -16.21 5.57 -3.73
CA PHE A 738 -15.48 6.43 -4.66
C PHE A 738 -15.88 7.91 -4.57
N TRP A 739 -16.99 8.20 -3.88
CA TRP A 739 -17.53 9.54 -3.69
C TRP A 739 -17.89 9.74 -2.22
N GLY A 740 -16.88 10.15 -1.43
CA GLY A 740 -17.02 10.32 0.01
C GLY A 740 -17.82 11.58 0.39
N TRP A 741 -18.16 11.70 1.67
CA TRP A 741 -18.94 12.82 2.21
C TRP A 741 -18.28 14.19 2.07
N MET A 742 -16.94 14.24 1.90
CA MET A 742 -16.18 15.48 1.67
C MET A 742 -16.25 15.96 0.21
N ASN A 743 -16.76 15.16 -0.73
CA ASN A 743 -17.07 15.67 -2.04
C ASN A 743 -18.22 16.69 -1.92
N ASP A 744 -18.13 17.78 -2.66
CA ASP A 744 -19.05 18.93 -2.60
C ASP A 744 -19.09 19.59 -1.20
N ILE A 745 -18.00 19.49 -0.43
CA ILE A 745 -17.89 20.06 0.94
C ILE A 745 -18.12 21.57 0.97
N GLU A 746 -17.96 22.27 -0.15
CA GLU A 746 -18.26 23.67 -0.29
C GLU A 746 -19.75 23.99 -0.08
N LEU A 747 -20.63 22.99 -0.28
CA LEU A 747 -22.08 23.12 -0.10
C LEU A 747 -22.53 22.80 1.32
N LEU A 748 -21.68 22.12 2.12
CA LEU A 748 -22.01 21.70 3.47
C LEU A 748 -22.37 22.90 4.38
N GLU A 749 -23.42 22.75 5.17
CA GLU A 749 -23.87 23.74 6.16
C GLU A 749 -23.90 23.09 7.56
N VAL A 750 -23.63 23.92 8.55
CA VAL A 750 -23.79 23.55 9.95
C VAL A 750 -24.70 24.52 10.67
N TYR A 751 -25.46 24.03 11.64
CA TYR A 751 -26.25 24.87 12.52
C TYR A 751 -25.36 25.51 13.59
N GLU A 752 -25.77 26.68 14.07
CA GLU A 752 -25.09 27.30 15.22
C GLU A 752 -25.19 26.40 16.46
N ALA A 753 -24.10 26.38 17.24
CA ALA A 753 -24.11 25.68 18.52
C ALA A 753 -25.17 26.32 19.43
N LYS A 754 -26.08 25.51 19.98
CA LYS A 754 -27.11 25.96 20.94
C LYS A 754 -26.49 26.26 22.30
#